data_204b805785129072781da3e61e544a16
#
_entry.id   204b805785129072781da3e61e544a16
#
_cell.length_a   1.000
_cell.length_b   1.000
_cell.length_c   1.000
_cell.angle_alpha   90.00
_cell.angle_beta   90.00
_cell.angle_gamma   90.00
#
_symmetry.space_group_name_H-M   'P 1'
#
loop_
_entity.id
_entity.type
_entity.pdbx_description
1 polymer ?
#
loop_
_entity_poly.entity_id
_entity_poly.type
_entity_poly.pdbx_seq_one_letter_code
_entity_poly.pdbx_strand_id
1 'polypeptide(L)'
;MKKNLCLNVPIPFGSDPSLEPFAAPIAARRERIEKLLQKLTGGKSTIEEFASGHEYFGLHREKEKWIFREWAPNANSITLVGDFSNWEIKEEFRLENLEHGIKEIELPLHTLSHGMHYAMLVEWPGGSGLRIPAFTRKVSQDEKSKLFTAMVWEPEEQYTFKNPSPVRPEGMLIYEAHIGMAQEEEKIGTFNEFREKILPKVVAGGYNTLQLMAVVNHPYYASFGYHVANFFAIADRFGTPEEFKALVDAAHGMGLRVIIDLVHSHAVRNEAEGLGRIDGSRSTYFHEGIRGIHPTWDSLCFDYSKPEVLHLLLSNCRFYLDEYKIDGFRFDGVTSMLYFDHGINRTFASLEEYFGSNVDEDALAYLTLANMVIHKVRPDAVTIAEDVSGMPGLAAPLAEGGAGFDFRMAMGVTDTWFKMLDLRDEEWDLFQLYHELTNHRRDERTISYVECHDQALVGGKSAFFAMAGHEVYFAMHLNSNNPVIDRAVALHKMMRLATAATGQFGYLNFMGNEFGHPEWIDFPREGNNWSCKHARRQWSLGEDPTLRFNGLLKFDRAVMELVGREGFYAAAPQCARIDREAKVLIFERGGYWFLFNFHHECSCAGYSFEALPGEYESVLCSDCREFNGFGNVEFPHRYWTIKNPTGTKLSVYLPCRTALVLRRVTQ
;
A
#
# COMPACT_ATOMS: atom_id res chain seq x y z
N MET A 1 -40.26 14.91 5.97
CA MET A 1 -38.96 15.55 5.67
C MET A 1 -38.13 14.56 4.90
N LYS A 2 -37.81 14.85 3.64
CA LYS A 2 -36.82 14.08 2.90
C LYS A 2 -35.50 14.30 3.63
N LYS A 3 -35.00 13.29 4.40
CA LYS A 3 -33.60 13.29 4.86
C LYS A 3 -32.78 13.25 3.60
N ASN A 4 -32.08 14.34 3.27
CA ASN A 4 -31.01 14.32 2.31
C ASN A 4 -30.05 13.21 2.76
N LEU A 5 -29.95 12.15 1.98
CA LEU A 5 -28.82 11.24 2.07
C LEU A 5 -27.59 12.14 1.93
N CYS A 6 -26.83 12.31 3.01
CA CYS A 6 -25.53 12.93 2.92
C CYS A 6 -24.67 11.99 2.07
N LEU A 7 -24.55 12.31 0.79
CA LEU A 7 -23.66 11.61 -0.10
C LEU A 7 -22.22 11.85 0.39
N ASN A 8 -21.39 10.83 0.32
CA ASN A 8 -19.97 10.90 0.62
C ASN A 8 -19.22 11.56 -0.58
N VAL A 9 -19.67 12.75 -0.97
CA VAL A 9 -19.10 13.49 -2.09
C VAL A 9 -18.06 14.47 -1.53
N PRO A 10 -16.81 14.42 -2.00
CA PRO A 10 -15.79 15.37 -1.64
C PRO A 10 -16.22 16.81 -1.95
N ILE A 11 -15.82 17.75 -1.09
CA ILE A 11 -15.94 19.17 -1.38
C ILE A 11 -14.68 19.58 -2.18
N PRO A 12 -14.77 20.42 -3.21
CA PRO A 12 -13.60 20.89 -3.93
C PRO A 12 -12.56 21.52 -3.01
N PHE A 13 -11.28 21.19 -3.20
CA PHE A 13 -10.16 21.65 -2.38
C PHE A 13 -10.11 23.17 -2.24
N GLY A 14 -10.34 23.90 -3.33
CA GLY A 14 -10.40 25.37 -3.32
C GLY A 14 -11.62 25.97 -2.61
N SER A 15 -12.57 25.14 -2.14
CA SER A 15 -13.78 25.59 -1.41
C SER A 15 -13.66 25.43 0.10
N ASP A 16 -12.52 24.96 0.62
CA ASP A 16 -12.26 24.88 2.06
C ASP A 16 -11.94 26.27 2.62
N PRO A 17 -12.79 26.87 3.46
CA PRO A 17 -12.54 28.21 4.01
C PRO A 17 -11.26 28.28 4.87
N SER A 18 -10.80 27.18 5.46
CA SER A 18 -9.59 27.13 6.25
C SER A 18 -8.32 27.34 5.42
N LEU A 19 -8.41 27.08 4.11
CA LEU A 19 -7.28 27.26 3.17
C LEU A 19 -7.26 28.65 2.49
N GLU A 20 -8.26 29.50 2.72
CA GLU A 20 -8.29 30.86 2.15
C GLU A 20 -7.03 31.68 2.47
N PRO A 21 -6.45 31.65 3.70
CA PRO A 21 -5.20 32.33 4.00
C PRO A 21 -3.99 31.81 3.18
N PHE A 22 -4.08 30.61 2.66
CA PHE A 22 -3.01 29.93 1.92
C PHE A 22 -3.23 29.90 0.39
N ALA A 23 -4.20 30.64 -0.12
CA ALA A 23 -4.49 30.69 -1.55
C ALA A 23 -3.27 31.11 -2.39
N ALA A 24 -2.44 32.03 -1.91
CA ALA A 24 -1.24 32.45 -2.62
C ALA A 24 -0.14 31.35 -2.68
N PRO A 25 0.24 30.66 -1.60
CA PRO A 25 1.10 29.49 -1.69
C PRO A 25 0.57 28.37 -2.58
N ILE A 26 -0.72 28.05 -2.52
CA ILE A 26 -1.37 27.06 -3.38
C ILE A 26 -1.27 27.45 -4.87
N ALA A 27 -1.53 28.72 -5.19
CA ALA A 27 -1.37 29.22 -6.55
C ALA A 27 0.09 29.16 -7.03
N ALA A 28 1.06 29.47 -6.15
CA ALA A 28 2.48 29.39 -6.46
C ALA A 28 2.92 27.94 -6.77
N ARG A 29 2.39 26.93 -6.05
CA ARG A 29 2.63 25.50 -6.35
C ARG A 29 2.13 25.15 -7.76
N ARG A 30 0.93 25.59 -8.15
CA ARG A 30 0.38 25.34 -9.49
C ARG A 30 1.26 25.96 -10.57
N GLU A 31 1.68 27.23 -10.39
CA GLU A 31 2.57 27.90 -11.33
C GLU A 31 3.92 27.20 -11.45
N ARG A 32 4.47 26.69 -10.32
CA ARG A 32 5.70 25.89 -10.30
C ARG A 32 5.55 24.61 -11.15
N ILE A 33 4.44 23.89 -11.02
CA ILE A 33 4.17 22.69 -11.83
C ILE A 33 4.09 23.02 -13.31
N GLU A 34 3.38 24.08 -13.68
CA GLU A 34 3.24 24.52 -15.08
C GLU A 34 4.62 24.87 -15.69
N LYS A 35 5.44 25.62 -14.96
CA LYS A 35 6.82 25.97 -15.37
C LYS A 35 7.71 24.73 -15.50
N LEU A 36 7.59 23.80 -14.56
CA LEU A 36 8.36 22.56 -14.59
C LEU A 36 7.95 21.68 -15.76
N LEU A 37 6.65 21.52 -16.02
CA LEU A 37 6.12 20.82 -17.19
C LEU A 37 6.68 21.41 -18.48
N GLN A 38 6.62 22.74 -18.64
CA GLN A 38 7.14 23.40 -19.83
C GLN A 38 8.66 23.19 -19.98
N LYS A 39 9.41 23.22 -18.88
CA LYS A 39 10.86 22.94 -18.88
C LYS A 39 11.16 21.51 -19.33
N LEU A 40 10.46 20.51 -18.77
CA LEU A 40 10.71 19.09 -19.04
C LEU A 40 10.30 18.67 -20.45
N THR A 41 9.18 19.20 -20.94
CA THR A 41 8.63 18.85 -22.26
C THR A 41 9.10 19.78 -23.40
N GLY A 42 9.78 20.86 -23.05
CA GLY A 42 10.14 21.92 -24.02
C GLY A 42 8.92 22.56 -24.70
N GLY A 43 7.72 22.31 -24.17
CA GLY A 43 6.45 22.75 -24.76
C GLY A 43 6.10 22.07 -26.08
N LYS A 44 6.79 20.99 -26.44
CA LYS A 44 6.65 20.28 -27.73
C LYS A 44 6.21 18.82 -27.57
N SER A 45 6.54 18.19 -26.44
CA SER A 45 6.14 16.83 -26.09
C SER A 45 5.18 16.83 -24.91
N THR A 46 4.62 15.68 -24.60
CA THR A 46 3.77 15.48 -23.42
C THR A 46 4.59 14.96 -22.24
N ILE A 47 4.03 14.98 -21.03
CA ILE A 47 4.75 14.47 -19.85
C ILE A 47 4.88 12.94 -19.88
N GLU A 48 3.94 12.23 -20.45
CA GLU A 48 4.02 10.78 -20.68
C GLU A 48 5.08 10.42 -21.74
N GLU A 49 5.32 11.26 -22.74
CA GLU A 49 6.43 11.10 -23.67
C GLU A 49 7.77 11.39 -22.99
N PHE A 50 7.84 12.38 -22.10
CA PHE A 50 9.02 12.60 -21.27
C PHE A 50 9.31 11.40 -20.35
N ALA A 51 8.29 10.73 -19.84
CA ALA A 51 8.41 9.57 -18.96
C ALA A 51 8.70 8.25 -19.71
N SER A 52 9.57 8.28 -20.74
CA SER A 52 9.89 7.13 -21.60
C SER A 52 11.36 6.67 -21.51
N GLY A 53 12.06 7.02 -20.43
CA GLY A 53 13.48 6.67 -20.26
C GLY A 53 13.76 5.17 -20.36
N HIS A 54 12.84 4.34 -19.93
CA HIS A 54 12.93 2.87 -20.04
C HIS A 54 12.83 2.33 -21.48
N GLU A 55 12.39 3.14 -22.44
CA GLU A 55 12.39 2.83 -23.87
C GLU A 55 13.69 3.26 -24.56
N TYR A 56 14.51 4.10 -23.91
CA TYR A 56 15.74 4.66 -24.45
C TYR A 56 17.00 4.18 -23.71
N PHE A 57 17.02 4.25 -22.39
CA PHE A 57 18.13 3.81 -21.56
C PHE A 57 18.05 2.32 -21.22
N GLY A 58 19.20 1.73 -20.86
CA GLY A 58 19.35 0.31 -20.62
C GLY A 58 19.70 -0.44 -21.91
N LEU A 59 19.50 -1.74 -21.91
CA LEU A 59 19.81 -2.64 -23.00
C LEU A 59 18.57 -2.93 -23.85
N HIS A 60 18.63 -2.61 -25.14
CA HIS A 60 17.56 -2.81 -26.11
C HIS A 60 18.01 -3.64 -27.28
N ARG A 61 17.16 -4.60 -27.69
CA ARG A 61 17.35 -5.36 -28.93
C ARG A 61 16.55 -4.70 -30.06
N GLU A 62 17.25 -4.29 -31.10
CA GLU A 62 16.67 -3.85 -32.36
C GLU A 62 16.74 -4.97 -33.43
N LYS A 63 16.30 -4.69 -34.65
CA LYS A 63 16.25 -5.70 -35.71
C LYS A 63 17.63 -6.28 -36.09
N GLU A 64 18.66 -5.45 -36.06
CA GLU A 64 20.01 -5.81 -36.58
C GLU A 64 21.14 -5.67 -35.54
N LYS A 65 20.84 -5.12 -34.37
CA LYS A 65 21.82 -4.81 -33.32
C LYS A 65 21.22 -4.80 -31.94
N TRP A 66 22.07 -4.83 -30.93
CA TRP A 66 21.80 -4.40 -29.57
C TRP A 66 22.26 -2.96 -29.41
N ILE A 67 21.52 -2.16 -28.64
CA ILE A 67 21.92 -0.83 -28.21
C ILE A 67 21.88 -0.80 -26.70
N PHE A 68 22.94 -0.31 -26.09
CA PHE A 68 22.98 -0.06 -24.65
C PHE A 68 23.27 1.41 -24.39
N ARG A 69 22.49 2.06 -23.52
CA ARG A 69 22.65 3.45 -23.11
C ARG A 69 22.58 3.60 -21.60
N GLU A 70 23.47 4.47 -21.08
CA GLU A 70 23.44 4.84 -19.67
C GLU A 70 23.71 6.34 -19.52
N TRP A 71 23.04 6.97 -18.51
CA TRP A 71 23.31 8.33 -18.13
C TRP A 71 24.34 8.37 -17.00
N ALA A 72 25.54 8.83 -17.28
CA ALA A 72 26.67 8.81 -16.37
C ALA A 72 27.57 10.05 -16.59
N PRO A 73 27.13 11.25 -16.23
CA PRO A 73 27.80 12.50 -16.58
C PRO A 73 29.19 12.65 -15.95
N ASN A 74 29.44 12.03 -14.78
CA ASN A 74 30.74 12.10 -14.11
C ASN A 74 31.69 10.98 -14.51
N ALA A 75 31.25 9.98 -15.27
CA ALA A 75 32.12 8.90 -15.72
C ALA A 75 33.04 9.33 -16.85
N ASN A 76 34.33 9.03 -16.70
CA ASN A 76 35.31 9.20 -17.78
C ASN A 76 35.07 8.20 -18.93
N SER A 77 34.79 6.95 -18.55
CA SER A 77 34.50 5.87 -19.52
C SER A 77 33.61 4.80 -18.85
N ILE A 78 32.87 4.07 -19.68
CA ILE A 78 32.17 2.86 -19.34
C ILE A 78 32.52 1.76 -20.30
N THR A 79 32.82 0.55 -19.81
CA THR A 79 33.04 -0.65 -20.61
C THR A 79 32.08 -1.74 -20.13
N LEU A 80 31.33 -2.36 -21.03
CA LEU A 80 30.53 -3.53 -20.69
C LEU A 80 31.42 -4.74 -20.48
N VAL A 81 31.20 -5.46 -19.39
CA VAL A 81 31.84 -6.73 -19.07
C VAL A 81 30.81 -7.76 -18.74
N GLY A 82 31.01 -9.02 -19.09
CA GLY A 82 30.03 -10.07 -18.85
C GLY A 82 30.42 -11.39 -19.51
N ASP A 83 29.48 -12.31 -19.60
CA ASP A 83 29.70 -13.64 -20.18
C ASP A 83 30.21 -13.57 -21.62
N PHE A 84 29.76 -12.60 -22.40
CA PHE A 84 30.17 -12.34 -23.77
C PHE A 84 31.64 -11.92 -23.91
N SER A 85 32.25 -11.39 -22.87
CA SER A 85 33.67 -10.96 -22.86
C SER A 85 34.53 -11.87 -21.98
N ASN A 86 33.99 -12.94 -21.39
CA ASN A 86 34.58 -13.73 -20.29
C ASN A 86 34.98 -12.87 -19.09
N TRP A 87 34.18 -11.80 -18.81
CA TRP A 87 34.40 -10.80 -17.76
C TRP A 87 35.74 -10.03 -17.93
N GLU A 88 36.36 -10.08 -19.13
CA GLU A 88 37.54 -9.33 -19.47
C GLU A 88 37.17 -7.94 -20.00
N ILE A 89 38.05 -6.96 -19.74
CA ILE A 89 37.93 -5.61 -20.26
C ILE A 89 38.44 -5.62 -21.69
N LYS A 90 37.57 -5.30 -22.66
CA LYS A 90 37.93 -5.24 -24.09
C LYS A 90 37.46 -3.92 -24.67
N GLU A 91 38.30 -3.26 -25.47
CA GLU A 91 38.02 -1.96 -26.08
C GLU A 91 36.76 -2.00 -26.98
N GLU A 92 36.47 -3.15 -27.60
CA GLU A 92 35.27 -3.34 -28.43
C GLU A 92 33.92 -3.22 -27.66
N PHE A 93 33.97 -3.28 -26.33
CA PHE A 93 32.79 -3.13 -25.46
C PHE A 93 32.78 -1.79 -24.73
N ARG A 94 33.63 -0.84 -25.08
CA ARG A 94 33.69 0.49 -24.52
C ARG A 94 32.64 1.40 -25.15
N LEU A 95 31.88 2.11 -24.31
CA LEU A 95 30.83 3.04 -24.72
C LEU A 95 31.42 4.32 -25.27
N GLU A 96 30.80 4.85 -26.29
CA GLU A 96 31.07 6.20 -26.83
C GLU A 96 30.37 7.26 -25.93
N ASN A 97 31.02 8.42 -25.82
CA ASN A 97 30.44 9.57 -25.10
C ASN A 97 29.56 10.36 -26.07
N LEU A 98 28.29 10.47 -25.74
CA LEU A 98 27.34 11.37 -26.39
C LEU A 98 27.19 12.68 -25.62
N GLU A 99 26.37 13.58 -26.13
CA GLU A 99 26.00 14.83 -25.42
C GLU A 99 25.23 14.57 -24.14
N HIS A 100 25.20 15.54 -23.25
CA HIS A 100 24.46 15.53 -22.00
C HIS A 100 24.79 14.40 -21.00
N GLY A 101 26.04 13.85 -21.09
CA GLY A 101 26.51 12.79 -20.17
C GLY A 101 25.97 11.39 -20.48
N ILE A 102 25.38 11.20 -21.64
CA ILE A 102 24.92 9.89 -22.12
C ILE A 102 26.14 9.12 -22.67
N LYS A 103 26.18 7.83 -22.39
CA LYS A 103 27.12 6.86 -22.92
C LYS A 103 26.35 5.82 -23.71
N GLU A 104 26.86 5.45 -24.94
CA GLU A 104 26.15 4.50 -25.82
C GLU A 104 27.13 3.49 -26.43
N ILE A 105 26.66 2.28 -26.69
CA ILE A 105 27.32 1.30 -27.53
C ILE A 105 26.30 0.54 -28.36
N GLU A 106 26.67 0.25 -29.61
CA GLU A 106 25.95 -0.64 -30.51
C GLU A 106 26.75 -1.97 -30.64
N LEU A 107 26.06 -3.09 -30.46
CA LEU A 107 26.66 -4.42 -30.55
C LEU A 107 25.95 -5.29 -31.58
N PRO A 108 26.68 -6.15 -32.32
CA PRO A 108 26.07 -7.13 -33.22
C PRO A 108 25.10 -8.05 -32.46
N LEU A 109 24.03 -8.53 -33.13
CA LEU A 109 23.01 -9.39 -32.49
C LEU A 109 23.59 -10.66 -31.87
N HIS A 110 24.63 -11.23 -32.44
CA HIS A 110 25.24 -12.46 -31.93
C HIS A 110 26.09 -12.27 -30.68
N THR A 111 26.34 -11.02 -30.27
CA THR A 111 27.16 -10.70 -29.07
C THR A 111 26.46 -11.07 -27.79
N LEU A 112 25.15 -10.83 -27.72
CA LEU A 112 24.36 -11.05 -26.50
C LEU A 112 23.24 -12.06 -26.76
N SER A 113 22.95 -12.85 -25.74
CA SER A 113 21.81 -13.76 -25.73
C SER A 113 21.09 -13.71 -24.39
N HIS A 114 19.81 -14.12 -24.38
CA HIS A 114 19.01 -14.23 -23.17
C HIS A 114 19.74 -15.03 -22.08
N GLY A 115 19.70 -14.53 -20.84
CA GLY A 115 20.32 -15.17 -19.68
C GLY A 115 21.78 -14.84 -19.43
N MET A 116 22.48 -14.19 -20.37
CA MET A 116 23.86 -13.74 -20.13
C MET A 116 23.93 -12.68 -19.03
N HIS A 117 24.91 -12.83 -18.15
CA HIS A 117 25.20 -11.86 -17.10
C HIS A 117 26.14 -10.77 -17.59
N TYR A 118 25.92 -9.54 -17.11
CA TYR A 118 26.77 -8.40 -17.43
C TYR A 118 26.76 -7.32 -16.34
N ALA A 119 27.74 -6.43 -16.39
CA ALA A 119 27.87 -5.24 -15.59
C ALA A 119 28.56 -4.13 -16.39
N MET A 120 28.51 -2.92 -15.88
CA MET A 120 29.32 -1.79 -16.36
C MET A 120 30.58 -1.68 -15.51
N LEU A 121 31.77 -1.73 -16.12
CA LEU A 121 32.98 -1.19 -15.50
C LEU A 121 32.99 0.31 -15.75
N VAL A 122 32.78 1.08 -14.70
CA VAL A 122 32.74 2.54 -14.75
C VAL A 122 34.04 3.10 -14.20
N GLU A 123 34.68 3.99 -14.96
CA GLU A 123 35.85 4.73 -14.53
C GLU A 123 35.48 6.21 -14.33
N TRP A 124 35.87 6.79 -13.21
CA TRP A 124 35.59 8.19 -12.85
C TRP A 124 36.86 8.87 -12.32
N PRO A 125 36.87 10.21 -12.14
CA PRO A 125 38.00 10.89 -11.52
C PRO A 125 38.32 10.32 -10.14
N GLY A 126 39.46 9.62 -10.04
CA GLY A 126 39.95 9.05 -8.79
C GLY A 126 39.53 7.62 -8.47
N GLY A 127 38.88 6.89 -9.40
CA GLY A 127 38.52 5.49 -9.15
C GLY A 127 37.84 4.79 -10.31
N SER A 128 37.51 3.52 -10.04
CA SER A 128 36.71 2.69 -10.95
C SER A 128 35.96 1.63 -10.17
N GLY A 129 34.94 1.04 -10.76
CA GLY A 129 34.24 -0.10 -10.17
C GLY A 129 33.11 -0.64 -11.04
N LEU A 130 32.70 -1.87 -10.72
CA LEU A 130 31.55 -2.48 -11.37
C LEU A 130 30.26 -1.86 -10.86
N ARG A 131 29.32 -1.65 -11.79
CA ARG A 131 27.98 -1.08 -11.51
C ARG A 131 26.90 -1.85 -12.28
N ILE A 132 25.72 -1.95 -11.68
CA ILE A 132 24.53 -2.43 -12.38
C ILE A 132 23.89 -1.23 -13.09
N PRO A 133 23.47 -1.35 -14.35
CA PRO A 133 22.82 -0.25 -15.07
C PRO A 133 21.52 0.22 -14.41
N ALA A 134 21.25 1.52 -14.45
CA ALA A 134 20.09 2.13 -13.81
C ALA A 134 18.74 1.59 -14.35
N PHE A 135 18.68 1.30 -15.65
CA PHE A 135 17.47 0.83 -16.33
C PHE A 135 17.48 -0.68 -16.61
N THR A 136 18.24 -1.46 -15.83
CA THR A 136 18.25 -2.92 -16.02
C THR A 136 16.90 -3.55 -15.66
N ARG A 137 16.43 -4.49 -16.50
CA ARG A 137 15.12 -5.16 -16.34
C ARG A 137 15.19 -6.44 -15.53
N LYS A 138 16.35 -7.03 -15.37
CA LYS A 138 16.59 -8.23 -14.58
C LYS A 138 17.94 -8.14 -13.90
N VAL A 139 17.96 -8.46 -12.62
CA VAL A 139 19.17 -8.60 -11.81
C VAL A 139 19.13 -9.96 -11.16
N SER A 140 20.26 -10.63 -11.12
CA SER A 140 20.40 -11.93 -10.45
C SER A 140 21.57 -11.90 -9.48
N GLN A 141 21.46 -12.66 -8.40
CA GLN A 141 22.53 -12.84 -7.42
C GLN A 141 23.20 -14.19 -7.63
N ASP A 142 24.48 -14.20 -7.87
CA ASP A 142 25.26 -15.44 -7.92
C ASP A 142 25.25 -16.13 -6.54
N GLU A 143 24.91 -17.40 -6.52
CA GLU A 143 24.72 -18.15 -5.26
C GLU A 143 26.01 -18.29 -4.45
N LYS A 144 27.17 -18.36 -5.10
CA LYS A 144 28.47 -18.59 -4.46
C LYS A 144 29.13 -17.30 -4.03
N SER A 145 29.28 -16.35 -4.95
CA SER A 145 29.94 -15.08 -4.69
C SER A 145 29.06 -14.08 -3.98
N LYS A 146 27.72 -14.28 -4.02
CA LYS A 146 26.69 -13.34 -3.55
C LYS A 146 26.70 -11.97 -4.25
N LEU A 147 27.44 -11.85 -5.36
CA LEU A 147 27.46 -10.64 -6.18
C LEU A 147 26.20 -10.57 -7.03
N PHE A 148 25.69 -9.36 -7.17
CA PHE A 148 24.58 -9.08 -8.07
C PHE A 148 25.14 -8.63 -9.43
N THR A 149 24.49 -9.07 -10.50
CA THR A 149 24.78 -8.67 -11.87
C THR A 149 23.50 -8.42 -12.64
N ALA A 150 23.54 -7.54 -13.63
CA ALA A 150 22.48 -7.43 -14.60
C ALA A 150 22.43 -8.69 -15.49
N MET A 151 21.23 -9.03 -15.95
CA MET A 151 21.02 -10.15 -16.87
C MET A 151 20.34 -9.65 -18.14
N VAL A 152 20.80 -10.12 -19.30
CA VAL A 152 20.12 -9.89 -20.58
C VAL A 152 18.78 -10.61 -20.54
N TRP A 153 17.69 -9.83 -20.49
CA TRP A 153 16.34 -10.37 -20.39
C TRP A 153 15.58 -10.17 -21.71
N GLU A 154 15.65 -11.16 -22.55
CA GLU A 154 15.01 -11.20 -23.89
C GLU A 154 14.57 -12.64 -24.17
N PRO A 155 13.50 -13.12 -23.51
CA PRO A 155 13.00 -14.47 -23.70
C PRO A 155 12.47 -14.66 -25.14
N GLU A 156 12.61 -15.87 -25.68
CA GLU A 156 12.11 -16.20 -27.02
C GLU A 156 10.59 -16.01 -27.13
N GLU A 157 9.85 -16.38 -26.06
CA GLU A 157 8.42 -16.18 -25.93
C GLU A 157 8.15 -15.12 -24.87
N GLN A 158 7.75 -13.92 -25.29
CA GLN A 158 7.31 -12.87 -24.39
C GLN A 158 5.90 -13.17 -23.87
N TYR A 159 5.67 -12.89 -22.57
CA TYR A 159 4.37 -13.10 -21.98
C TYR A 159 3.30 -12.24 -22.65
N THR A 160 2.19 -12.86 -23.03
CA THR A 160 1.03 -12.16 -23.60
C THR A 160 -0.13 -12.20 -22.60
N PHE A 161 -0.58 -11.04 -22.17
CA PHE A 161 -1.74 -10.91 -21.27
C PHE A 161 -3.02 -11.39 -21.95
N LYS A 162 -3.84 -12.16 -21.22
CA LYS A 162 -5.08 -12.77 -21.70
C LYS A 162 -6.33 -12.09 -21.13
N ASN A 163 -6.18 -11.46 -19.97
CA ASN A 163 -7.30 -10.89 -19.23
C ASN A 163 -7.16 -9.36 -19.18
N PRO A 164 -8.22 -8.60 -19.47
CA PRO A 164 -8.22 -7.17 -19.26
C PRO A 164 -8.23 -6.86 -17.76
N SER A 165 -7.70 -5.72 -17.37
CA SER A 165 -7.85 -5.23 -16.01
C SER A 165 -9.32 -5.07 -15.63
N PRO A 166 -9.70 -5.45 -14.41
CA PRO A 166 -11.05 -5.22 -13.90
C PRO A 166 -11.37 -3.72 -13.80
N VAL A 167 -12.65 -3.39 -13.95
CA VAL A 167 -13.13 -2.02 -13.73
C VAL A 167 -12.82 -1.58 -12.29
N ARG A 168 -12.43 -0.32 -12.12
CA ARG A 168 -12.18 0.27 -10.78
C ARG A 168 -13.46 0.18 -9.95
N PRO A 169 -13.43 -0.46 -8.77
CA PRO A 169 -14.58 -0.56 -7.90
C PRO A 169 -14.88 0.79 -7.21
N GLU A 170 -16.13 1.00 -6.82
CA GLU A 170 -16.55 2.18 -6.05
C GLU A 170 -15.89 2.19 -4.66
N GLY A 171 -15.88 1.04 -3.98
CA GLY A 171 -15.21 0.82 -2.70
C GLY A 171 -13.98 -0.07 -2.89
N MET A 172 -12.82 0.42 -2.48
CA MET A 172 -11.56 -0.32 -2.56
C MET A 172 -11.46 -1.27 -1.36
N LEU A 173 -11.60 -2.58 -1.60
CA LEU A 173 -11.33 -3.62 -0.60
C LEU A 173 -9.97 -4.22 -0.89
N ILE A 174 -8.95 -3.71 -0.20
CA ILE A 174 -7.55 -3.96 -0.50
C ILE A 174 -7.02 -5.10 0.37
N TYR A 175 -6.42 -6.09 -0.28
CA TYR A 175 -5.65 -7.13 0.38
C TYR A 175 -4.16 -6.85 0.19
N GLU A 176 -3.49 -6.41 1.24
CA GLU A 176 -2.05 -6.15 1.25
C GLU A 176 -1.29 -7.46 1.50
N ALA A 177 -0.28 -7.75 0.67
CA ALA A 177 0.48 -8.98 0.76
C ALA A 177 1.95 -8.81 0.37
N HIS A 178 2.81 -9.64 0.98
CA HIS A 178 4.23 -9.79 0.62
C HIS A 178 4.44 -11.16 -0.02
N ILE A 179 4.94 -11.19 -1.26
CA ILE A 179 5.10 -12.43 -2.04
C ILE A 179 5.88 -13.50 -1.26
N GLY A 180 7.06 -13.12 -0.76
CA GLY A 180 7.98 -14.07 -0.13
C GLY A 180 7.47 -14.68 1.17
N MET A 181 6.58 -14.01 1.92
CA MET A 181 6.04 -14.52 3.18
C MET A 181 4.60 -15.03 3.10
N ALA A 182 3.99 -15.01 1.91
CA ALA A 182 2.58 -15.37 1.76
C ALA A 182 2.29 -16.87 1.84
N GLN A 183 3.29 -17.73 1.78
CA GLN A 183 3.15 -19.17 1.85
C GLN A 183 3.38 -19.72 3.27
N GLU A 184 3.01 -20.98 3.53
CA GLU A 184 3.05 -21.58 4.87
C GLU A 184 4.39 -22.24 5.21
N GLU A 185 5.12 -22.72 4.21
CA GLU A 185 6.42 -23.34 4.39
C GLU A 185 7.49 -22.32 4.87
N GLU A 186 8.48 -22.76 5.66
CA GLU A 186 9.57 -21.91 6.15
C GLU A 186 10.62 -21.63 5.06
N LYS A 187 10.22 -20.89 4.02
CA LYS A 187 11.06 -20.48 2.89
C LYS A 187 10.56 -19.17 2.30
N ILE A 188 11.30 -18.61 1.36
CA ILE A 188 10.83 -17.48 0.54
C ILE A 188 9.85 -18.01 -0.52
N GLY A 189 8.64 -17.44 -0.56
CA GLY A 189 7.62 -17.78 -1.55
C GLY A 189 7.90 -17.15 -2.91
N THR A 190 7.27 -17.69 -3.97
CA THR A 190 7.44 -17.26 -5.35
C THR A 190 6.15 -16.69 -5.95
N PHE A 191 6.26 -15.99 -7.09
CA PHE A 191 5.10 -15.50 -7.85
C PHE A 191 4.15 -16.63 -8.25
N ASN A 192 4.69 -17.78 -8.67
CA ASN A 192 3.88 -18.94 -9.05
C ASN A 192 3.12 -19.52 -7.87
N GLU A 193 3.79 -19.70 -6.72
CA GLU A 193 3.13 -20.19 -5.50
C GLU A 193 2.03 -19.22 -5.02
N PHE A 194 2.30 -17.91 -5.08
CA PHE A 194 1.31 -16.90 -4.74
C PHE A 194 0.08 -16.99 -5.68
N ARG A 195 0.33 -17.04 -6.99
CA ARG A 195 -0.70 -17.17 -8.01
C ARG A 195 -1.60 -18.38 -7.78
N GLU A 196 -0.99 -19.55 -7.48
CA GLU A 196 -1.70 -20.82 -7.37
C GLU A 196 -2.39 -21.02 -6.02
N LYS A 197 -1.75 -20.59 -4.93
CA LYS A 197 -2.20 -20.92 -3.56
C LYS A 197 -2.88 -19.75 -2.85
N ILE A 198 -2.48 -18.51 -3.13
CA ILE A 198 -2.89 -17.33 -2.35
C ILE A 198 -3.97 -16.50 -3.07
N LEU A 199 -3.84 -16.24 -4.38
CA LEU A 199 -4.87 -15.50 -5.12
C LEU A 199 -6.29 -16.05 -4.91
N PRO A 200 -6.54 -17.38 -4.94
CA PRO A 200 -7.87 -17.92 -4.68
C PRO A 200 -8.40 -17.59 -3.27
N LYS A 201 -7.50 -17.49 -2.28
CA LYS A 201 -7.88 -17.12 -0.90
C LYS A 201 -8.29 -15.65 -0.80
N VAL A 202 -7.56 -14.76 -1.47
CA VAL A 202 -7.86 -13.32 -1.53
C VAL A 202 -9.26 -13.10 -2.15
N VAL A 203 -9.53 -13.75 -3.27
CA VAL A 203 -10.85 -13.70 -3.95
C VAL A 203 -11.95 -14.25 -3.05
N ALA A 204 -11.72 -15.42 -2.43
CA ALA A 204 -12.68 -16.04 -1.51
C ALA A 204 -12.91 -15.19 -0.25
N GLY A 205 -11.97 -14.31 0.11
CA GLY A 205 -12.10 -13.31 1.17
C GLY A 205 -13.03 -12.15 0.83
N GLY A 206 -13.39 -11.97 -0.46
CA GLY A 206 -14.25 -10.87 -0.90
C GLY A 206 -13.50 -9.57 -1.20
N TYR A 207 -12.18 -9.59 -1.28
CA TYR A 207 -11.36 -8.45 -1.67
C TYR A 207 -11.40 -8.24 -3.20
N ASN A 208 -11.24 -7.00 -3.63
CA ASN A 208 -11.31 -6.62 -5.06
C ASN A 208 -10.00 -6.00 -5.58
N THR A 209 -9.05 -5.78 -4.71
CA THR A 209 -7.75 -5.19 -5.03
C THR A 209 -6.65 -5.90 -4.24
N LEU A 210 -5.61 -6.32 -4.93
CA LEU A 210 -4.39 -6.86 -4.36
C LEU A 210 -3.33 -5.77 -4.34
N GLN A 211 -2.83 -5.41 -3.16
CA GLN A 211 -1.66 -4.55 -2.98
C GLN A 211 -0.45 -5.43 -2.67
N LEU A 212 0.55 -5.41 -3.54
CA LEU A 212 1.81 -6.10 -3.32
C LEU A 212 2.81 -5.13 -2.69
N MET A 213 3.30 -5.46 -1.51
CA MET A 213 4.46 -4.80 -0.90
C MET A 213 5.62 -4.85 -1.89
N ALA A 214 6.58 -3.94 -1.77
CA ALA A 214 7.63 -3.71 -2.75
C ALA A 214 8.22 -4.99 -3.38
N VAL A 215 7.87 -5.25 -4.64
CA VAL A 215 8.34 -6.40 -5.43
C VAL A 215 9.61 -6.09 -6.22
N VAL A 216 10.06 -4.85 -6.16
CA VAL A 216 11.22 -4.33 -6.89
C VAL A 216 12.52 -4.90 -6.31
N ASN A 217 13.58 -5.00 -7.11
CA ASN A 217 14.83 -5.62 -6.68
C ASN A 217 15.48 -4.87 -5.51
N HIS A 218 15.75 -5.62 -4.44
CA HIS A 218 16.37 -5.15 -3.21
C HIS A 218 17.40 -6.18 -2.74
N PRO A 219 18.63 -5.77 -2.36
CA PRO A 219 19.70 -6.71 -2.00
C PRO A 219 19.43 -7.40 -0.65
N TYR A 220 18.84 -6.70 0.30
CA TYR A 220 18.61 -7.17 1.66
C TYR A 220 17.14 -7.57 1.88
N TYR A 221 16.87 -8.87 1.97
CA TYR A 221 15.51 -9.40 2.10
C TYR A 221 14.77 -8.86 3.34
N ALA A 222 15.47 -8.68 4.46
CA ALA A 222 14.88 -8.16 5.69
C ALA A 222 14.56 -6.65 5.64
N SER A 223 14.78 -5.97 4.51
CA SER A 223 14.22 -4.66 4.24
C SER A 223 12.76 -4.70 3.76
N PHE A 224 12.16 -5.89 3.70
CA PHE A 224 10.79 -6.13 3.22
C PHE A 224 10.52 -5.67 1.78
N GLY A 225 11.56 -5.29 1.04
CA GLY A 225 11.49 -4.68 -0.28
C GLY A 225 11.68 -3.17 -0.30
N TYR A 226 11.77 -2.52 0.84
CA TYR A 226 11.83 -1.04 0.91
C TYR A 226 13.23 -0.45 0.74
N HIS A 227 14.31 -1.26 0.69
CA HIS A 227 15.66 -0.82 0.30
C HIS A 227 15.93 -1.16 -1.19
N VAL A 228 15.26 -0.44 -2.07
CA VAL A 228 15.34 -0.67 -3.53
C VAL A 228 16.73 -0.32 -4.07
N ALA A 229 17.27 -1.22 -4.89
CA ALA A 229 18.52 -1.01 -5.62
C ALA A 229 18.29 -0.74 -7.11
N ASN A 230 17.45 -1.54 -7.77
CA ASN A 230 17.25 -1.51 -9.22
C ASN A 230 15.76 -1.33 -9.53
N PHE A 231 15.38 -0.12 -9.85
CA PHE A 231 13.99 0.33 -9.94
C PHE A 231 13.18 -0.34 -11.07
N PHE A 232 13.85 -0.78 -12.15
CA PHE A 232 13.20 -1.42 -13.31
C PHE A 232 13.27 -2.95 -13.27
N ALA A 233 13.86 -3.55 -12.22
CA ALA A 233 13.99 -4.99 -12.07
C ALA A 233 13.07 -5.52 -10.97
N ILE A 234 12.37 -6.62 -11.25
CA ILE A 234 11.63 -7.40 -10.25
C ILE A 234 12.63 -8.23 -9.45
N ALA A 235 12.39 -8.36 -8.15
CA ALA A 235 13.25 -9.11 -7.24
C ALA A 235 13.37 -10.60 -7.65
N ASP A 236 14.55 -11.01 -8.01
CA ASP A 236 14.88 -12.34 -8.56
C ASP A 236 14.45 -13.49 -7.63
N ARG A 237 14.52 -13.26 -6.33
CA ARG A 237 14.12 -14.25 -5.30
C ARG A 237 12.66 -14.69 -5.35
N PHE A 238 11.80 -13.89 -5.98
CA PHE A 238 10.37 -14.21 -6.14
C PHE A 238 10.06 -14.86 -7.48
N GLY A 239 11.00 -14.79 -8.45
CA GLY A 239 10.85 -15.37 -9.79
C GLY A 239 11.24 -14.43 -10.91
N THR A 240 10.71 -14.73 -12.09
CA THR A 240 11.01 -14.04 -13.33
C THR A 240 10.00 -12.91 -13.63
N PRO A 241 10.35 -11.95 -14.51
CA PRO A 241 9.39 -10.96 -15.03
C PRO A 241 8.13 -11.59 -15.64
N GLU A 242 8.27 -12.69 -16.38
CA GLU A 242 7.15 -13.40 -17.00
C GLU A 242 6.24 -14.08 -15.97
N GLU A 243 6.81 -14.61 -14.87
CA GLU A 243 6.02 -15.15 -13.76
C GLU A 243 5.24 -14.07 -13.02
N PHE A 244 5.82 -12.87 -12.89
CA PHE A 244 5.10 -11.73 -12.33
C PHE A 244 3.97 -11.25 -13.26
N LYS A 245 4.21 -11.18 -14.59
CA LYS A 245 3.15 -10.91 -15.57
C LYS A 245 2.02 -11.94 -15.47
N ALA A 246 2.37 -13.23 -15.34
CA ALA A 246 1.40 -14.31 -15.19
C ALA A 246 0.58 -14.19 -13.89
N LEU A 247 1.17 -13.71 -12.80
CA LEU A 247 0.48 -13.42 -11.55
C LEU A 247 -0.54 -12.28 -11.74
N VAL A 248 -0.13 -11.17 -12.35
CA VAL A 248 -1.01 -10.01 -12.61
C VAL A 248 -2.17 -10.41 -13.53
N ASP A 249 -1.87 -11.13 -14.61
CA ASP A 249 -2.89 -11.60 -15.56
C ASP A 249 -3.90 -12.56 -14.90
N ALA A 250 -3.43 -13.47 -14.04
CA ALA A 250 -4.30 -14.36 -13.28
C ALA A 250 -5.19 -13.59 -12.29
N ALA A 251 -4.64 -12.59 -11.60
CA ALA A 251 -5.40 -11.72 -10.71
C ALA A 251 -6.51 -10.97 -11.46
N HIS A 252 -6.20 -10.40 -12.64
CA HIS A 252 -7.20 -9.79 -13.52
C HIS A 252 -8.30 -10.78 -13.93
N GLY A 253 -7.92 -12.00 -14.33
CA GLY A 253 -8.87 -13.07 -14.68
C GLY A 253 -9.78 -13.50 -13.53
N MET A 254 -9.39 -13.25 -12.30
CA MET A 254 -10.18 -13.49 -11.08
C MET A 254 -10.96 -12.26 -10.60
N GLY A 255 -10.88 -11.13 -11.32
CA GLY A 255 -11.56 -9.88 -10.96
C GLY A 255 -10.82 -9.01 -9.95
N LEU A 256 -9.56 -9.30 -9.65
CA LEU A 256 -8.71 -8.49 -8.76
C LEU A 256 -7.91 -7.46 -9.56
N ARG A 257 -7.95 -6.22 -9.14
CA ARG A 257 -6.95 -5.20 -9.54
C ARG A 257 -5.65 -5.45 -8.78
N VAL A 258 -4.53 -5.10 -9.40
CA VAL A 258 -3.20 -5.24 -8.79
C VAL A 258 -2.54 -3.88 -8.70
N ILE A 259 -2.21 -3.46 -7.48
CA ILE A 259 -1.36 -2.28 -7.22
C ILE A 259 -0.08 -2.72 -6.53
N ILE A 260 0.99 -1.97 -6.69
CA ILE A 260 2.28 -2.25 -6.03
C ILE A 260 2.74 -1.07 -5.18
N ASP A 261 3.52 -1.38 -4.15
CA ASP A 261 4.23 -0.36 -3.39
C ASP A 261 5.37 0.22 -4.23
N LEU A 262 5.41 1.54 -4.35
CA LEU A 262 6.40 2.29 -5.09
C LEU A 262 7.28 3.09 -4.12
N VAL A 263 8.53 2.67 -3.99
CA VAL A 263 9.49 3.29 -3.07
C VAL A 263 10.31 4.33 -3.84
N HIS A 264 9.79 5.54 -3.98
CA HIS A 264 10.48 6.68 -4.60
C HIS A 264 10.90 7.74 -3.57
N SER A 265 10.66 7.46 -2.29
CA SER A 265 11.12 8.30 -1.17
C SER A 265 12.63 8.21 -0.95
N HIS A 266 13.22 7.06 -1.24
CA HIS A 266 14.63 6.79 -1.00
C HIS A 266 15.18 5.61 -1.83
N ALA A 267 16.48 5.37 -1.76
CA ALA A 267 17.14 4.21 -2.35
C ALA A 267 18.16 3.61 -1.38
N VAL A 268 18.54 2.35 -1.60
CA VAL A 268 19.59 1.69 -0.83
C VAL A 268 20.94 2.40 -0.99
N ARG A 269 21.80 2.33 0.04
CA ARG A 269 23.14 2.93 0.02
C ARG A 269 24.22 2.10 -0.71
N ASN A 270 23.88 0.89 -1.12
CA ASN A 270 24.79 -0.02 -1.81
C ASN A 270 25.29 0.63 -3.11
N GLU A 271 26.62 0.82 -3.22
CA GLU A 271 27.22 1.53 -4.36
C GLU A 271 27.37 0.65 -5.60
N ALA A 272 27.60 -0.67 -5.42
CA ALA A 272 27.80 -1.59 -6.53
C ALA A 272 26.48 -2.02 -7.18
N GLU A 273 25.46 -2.30 -6.35
CA GLU A 273 24.17 -2.82 -6.79
C GLU A 273 23.17 -1.70 -7.09
N GLY A 274 23.25 -0.57 -6.37
CA GLY A 274 22.29 0.53 -6.46
C GLY A 274 22.81 1.75 -7.21
N LEU A 275 22.04 2.82 -7.15
CA LEU A 275 22.31 4.09 -7.83
C LEU A 275 23.32 4.99 -7.10
N GLY A 276 23.75 4.63 -5.87
CA GLY A 276 24.46 5.50 -4.93
C GLY A 276 25.77 6.10 -5.44
N ARG A 277 26.46 5.46 -6.39
CA ARG A 277 27.66 5.95 -7.09
C ARG A 277 27.76 5.36 -8.49
N ILE A 278 26.69 5.43 -9.23
CA ILE A 278 26.60 4.79 -10.54
C ILE A 278 27.68 5.29 -11.52
N ASP A 279 28.04 6.57 -11.44
CA ASP A 279 29.08 7.20 -12.26
C ASP A 279 30.31 7.69 -11.44
N GLY A 280 30.41 7.19 -10.18
CA GLY A 280 31.44 7.59 -9.23
C GLY A 280 31.08 8.78 -8.35
N SER A 281 30.11 9.61 -8.75
CA SER A 281 29.56 10.68 -7.91
C SER A 281 28.47 10.16 -6.96
N ARG A 282 28.39 10.70 -5.76
CA ARG A 282 27.30 10.43 -4.82
C ARG A 282 26.05 11.27 -5.08
N SER A 283 26.22 12.34 -5.83
CA SER A 283 25.13 13.31 -6.08
C SER A 283 24.51 13.20 -7.46
N THR A 284 24.78 12.14 -8.23
CA THR A 284 24.20 11.99 -9.57
C THR A 284 22.68 11.97 -9.51
N TYR A 285 22.10 11.10 -8.71
CA TYR A 285 20.64 11.03 -8.47
C TYR A 285 20.19 11.61 -7.13
N PHE A 286 21.09 11.80 -6.17
CA PHE A 286 20.78 12.13 -4.79
C PHE A 286 21.27 13.53 -4.41
N HIS A 287 20.76 14.05 -3.29
CA HIS A 287 21.27 15.28 -2.71
C HIS A 287 22.71 15.13 -2.22
N GLU A 288 23.47 16.23 -2.23
CA GLU A 288 24.81 16.26 -1.67
C GLU A 288 24.77 16.33 -0.13
N GLY A 289 25.86 15.82 0.47
CA GLY A 289 26.09 15.93 1.90
C GLY A 289 25.03 15.23 2.75
N ILE A 290 24.69 15.84 3.87
CA ILE A 290 23.80 15.29 4.88
C ILE A 290 22.35 15.13 4.38
N ARG A 291 21.91 16.05 3.51
CA ARG A 291 20.57 16.00 2.91
C ARG A 291 20.36 14.77 2.03
N GLY A 292 21.44 14.23 1.48
CA GLY A 292 21.40 13.00 0.65
C GLY A 292 21.30 11.70 1.47
N ILE A 293 21.25 11.77 2.80
CA ILE A 293 21.23 10.58 3.67
C ILE A 293 20.01 10.67 4.58
N HIS A 294 19.14 9.65 4.49
CA HIS A 294 18.00 9.58 5.39
C HIS A 294 18.46 9.26 6.83
N PRO A 295 18.08 10.07 7.84
CA PRO A 295 18.68 9.99 9.18
C PRO A 295 18.32 8.70 9.95
N THR A 296 17.22 8.02 9.62
CA THR A 296 16.74 6.84 10.35
C THR A 296 16.70 5.56 9.51
N TRP A 297 16.64 5.64 8.17
CA TRP A 297 16.43 4.47 7.31
C TRP A 297 17.71 3.94 6.67
N ASP A 298 18.88 4.52 6.97
CA ASP A 298 20.17 4.15 6.35
C ASP A 298 20.11 4.07 4.81
N SER A 299 19.51 5.07 4.20
CA SER A 299 19.21 5.14 2.76
C SER A 299 19.58 6.48 2.15
N LEU A 300 19.50 6.62 0.82
CA LEU A 300 19.83 7.82 0.07
C LEU A 300 18.56 8.55 -0.36
N CYS A 301 18.52 9.87 -0.23
CA CYS A 301 17.39 10.72 -0.60
C CYS A 301 17.58 11.34 -1.98
N PHE A 302 16.62 11.12 -2.89
CA PHE A 302 16.64 11.66 -4.25
C PHE A 302 16.61 13.19 -4.28
N ASP A 303 17.29 13.76 -5.28
CA ASP A 303 17.23 15.18 -5.58
C ASP A 303 16.17 15.47 -6.65
N TYR A 304 14.94 15.66 -6.24
CA TYR A 304 13.78 15.88 -7.12
C TYR A 304 13.86 17.20 -7.93
N SER A 305 14.84 18.06 -7.67
CA SER A 305 15.06 19.28 -8.45
C SER A 305 15.71 19.02 -9.82
N LYS A 306 16.31 17.82 -10.01
CA LYS A 306 17.02 17.41 -11.23
C LYS A 306 16.08 16.82 -12.27
N PRO A 307 16.07 17.34 -13.50
CA PRO A 307 15.27 16.76 -14.58
C PRO A 307 15.54 15.28 -14.84
N GLU A 308 16.78 14.82 -14.68
CA GLU A 308 17.19 13.44 -14.92
C GLU A 308 16.66 12.50 -13.82
N VAL A 309 16.55 12.98 -12.56
CA VAL A 309 15.89 12.25 -11.48
C VAL A 309 14.39 12.13 -11.75
N LEU A 310 13.76 13.23 -12.18
CA LEU A 310 12.34 13.20 -12.57
C LEU A 310 12.15 12.25 -13.76
N HIS A 311 13.04 12.28 -14.74
CA HIS A 311 12.99 11.37 -15.90
C HIS A 311 13.08 9.89 -15.49
N LEU A 312 14.01 9.53 -14.59
CA LEU A 312 14.14 8.16 -14.05
C LEU A 312 12.85 7.72 -13.35
N LEU A 313 12.40 8.50 -12.37
CA LEU A 313 11.29 8.11 -11.50
C LEU A 313 9.92 8.12 -12.20
N LEU A 314 9.67 9.11 -13.07
CA LEU A 314 8.46 9.16 -13.88
C LEU A 314 8.42 8.03 -14.93
N SER A 315 9.58 7.71 -15.55
CA SER A 315 9.69 6.56 -16.44
C SER A 315 9.46 5.24 -15.71
N ASN A 316 9.84 5.15 -14.45
CA ASN A 316 9.59 3.98 -13.62
C ASN A 316 8.07 3.78 -13.35
N CYS A 317 7.34 4.83 -13.06
CA CYS A 317 5.87 4.76 -12.95
C CYS A 317 5.25 4.23 -14.26
N ARG A 318 5.64 4.81 -15.40
CA ARG A 318 5.11 4.38 -16.70
C ARG A 318 5.51 2.94 -17.04
N PHE A 319 6.75 2.56 -16.78
CA PHE A 319 7.25 1.20 -17.02
C PHE A 319 6.39 0.12 -16.38
N TYR A 320 6.03 0.24 -15.11
CA TYR A 320 5.20 -0.76 -14.44
C TYR A 320 3.79 -0.84 -15.01
N LEU A 321 3.21 0.29 -15.44
CA LEU A 321 1.90 0.31 -16.10
C LEU A 321 1.96 -0.34 -17.48
N ASP A 322 3.00 -0.06 -18.27
CA ASP A 322 3.12 -0.54 -19.64
C ASP A 322 3.59 -2.01 -19.70
N GLU A 323 4.60 -2.37 -18.91
CA GLU A 323 5.23 -3.70 -18.96
C GLU A 323 4.41 -4.75 -18.18
N TYR A 324 3.96 -4.43 -16.97
CA TYR A 324 3.30 -5.39 -16.08
C TYR A 324 1.79 -5.22 -15.99
N LYS A 325 1.22 -4.23 -16.68
CA LYS A 325 -0.23 -3.96 -16.71
C LYS A 325 -0.85 -3.81 -15.31
N ILE A 326 -0.07 -3.37 -14.31
CA ILE A 326 -0.60 -3.12 -12.97
C ILE A 326 -1.62 -1.98 -12.98
N ASP A 327 -2.45 -1.93 -11.96
CA ASP A 327 -3.61 -1.03 -11.88
C ASP A 327 -3.35 0.23 -11.05
N GLY A 328 -2.13 0.41 -10.56
CA GLY A 328 -1.76 1.59 -9.79
C GLY A 328 -0.70 1.34 -8.74
N PHE A 329 -0.57 2.29 -7.81
CA PHE A 329 0.53 2.35 -6.85
C PHE A 329 0.07 2.82 -5.47
N ARG A 330 0.71 2.27 -4.43
CA ARG A 330 0.81 2.91 -3.13
C ARG A 330 2.21 3.52 -3.02
N PHE A 331 2.31 4.83 -2.86
CA PHE A 331 3.58 5.54 -2.69
C PHE A 331 4.01 5.46 -1.22
N ASP A 332 5.17 4.86 -1.02
CA ASP A 332 5.78 4.65 0.28
C ASP A 332 6.49 5.90 0.79
N GLY A 333 6.38 6.19 2.09
CA GLY A 333 7.14 7.23 2.75
C GLY A 333 6.89 8.65 2.25
N VAL A 334 5.68 8.99 1.82
CA VAL A 334 5.35 10.31 1.25
C VAL A 334 5.64 11.43 2.24
N THR A 335 5.33 11.27 3.54
CA THR A 335 5.70 12.26 4.57
C THR A 335 7.20 12.54 4.56
N SER A 336 8.02 11.49 4.45
CA SER A 336 9.47 11.64 4.42
C SER A 336 9.97 12.43 3.19
N MET A 337 9.24 12.36 2.08
CA MET A 337 9.54 13.15 0.87
C MET A 337 9.17 14.62 1.04
N LEU A 338 8.01 14.88 1.63
CA LEU A 338 7.38 16.21 1.67
C LEU A 338 8.10 17.21 2.59
N TYR A 339 8.95 16.76 3.51
CA TYR A 339 9.57 17.64 4.52
C TYR A 339 11.07 17.43 4.63
N PHE A 340 11.81 18.53 4.78
CA PHE A 340 13.28 18.46 4.95
C PHE A 340 13.74 17.78 6.24
N ASP A 341 12.90 17.76 7.26
CA ASP A 341 13.10 17.00 8.50
C ASP A 341 12.50 15.59 8.45
N HIS A 342 12.01 15.17 7.28
CA HIS A 342 11.36 13.87 7.04
C HIS A 342 10.13 13.59 7.92
N GLY A 343 9.55 14.61 8.56
CA GLY A 343 8.46 14.48 9.52
C GLY A 343 8.84 13.73 10.82
N ILE A 344 10.13 13.52 11.08
CA ILE A 344 10.62 12.74 12.22
C ILE A 344 10.36 13.48 13.53
N ASN A 345 9.72 12.81 14.50
CA ASN A 345 9.37 13.36 15.80
C ASN A 345 8.56 14.67 15.71
N ARG A 346 7.77 14.83 14.66
CA ARG A 346 6.96 16.01 14.42
C ARG A 346 5.48 15.73 14.62
N THR A 347 4.80 16.70 15.22
CA THR A 347 3.34 16.76 15.25
C THR A 347 2.89 17.94 14.42
N PHE A 348 2.09 17.69 13.40
CA PHE A 348 1.53 18.73 12.54
C PHE A 348 0.29 19.32 13.23
N ALA A 349 0.44 20.47 13.85
CA ALA A 349 -0.59 21.09 14.68
C ALA A 349 -1.32 22.26 14.02
N SER A 350 -0.75 22.83 12.94
CA SER A 350 -1.32 23.99 12.26
C SER A 350 -1.16 23.93 10.74
N LEU A 351 -2.03 24.66 10.04
CA LEU A 351 -1.99 24.71 8.55
C LEU A 351 -0.75 25.41 8.02
N GLU A 352 -0.14 26.33 8.77
CA GLU A 352 1.10 27.04 8.40
C GLU A 352 2.26 26.09 8.14
N GLU A 353 2.27 24.93 8.82
CA GLU A 353 3.34 23.95 8.68
C GLU A 353 3.39 23.31 7.29
N TYR A 354 2.24 23.22 6.62
CA TYR A 354 2.12 22.66 5.26
C TYR A 354 2.51 23.64 4.15
N PHE A 355 2.71 24.91 4.48
CA PHE A 355 3.07 25.97 3.54
C PHE A 355 4.36 26.70 3.97
N GLY A 356 5.06 26.19 4.97
CA GLY A 356 6.29 26.75 5.51
C GLY A 356 7.56 26.29 4.80
N SER A 357 8.70 26.84 5.24
CA SER A 357 10.02 26.58 4.63
C SER A 357 10.56 25.16 4.84
N ASN A 358 9.90 24.34 5.65
CA ASN A 358 10.26 22.92 5.86
C ASN A 358 9.69 22.00 4.77
N VAL A 359 8.79 22.50 3.94
CA VAL A 359 8.21 21.70 2.85
C VAL A 359 9.19 21.59 1.69
N ASP A 360 9.45 20.37 1.21
CA ASP A 360 10.18 20.13 -0.01
C ASP A 360 9.24 20.26 -1.23
N GLU A 361 9.21 21.48 -1.77
CA GLU A 361 8.35 21.81 -2.93
C GLU A 361 8.79 21.08 -4.22
N ASP A 362 10.04 20.56 -4.31
CA ASP A 362 10.50 19.75 -5.45
C ASP A 362 9.94 18.32 -5.35
N ALA A 363 9.92 17.75 -4.15
CA ALA A 363 9.29 16.46 -3.90
C ALA A 363 7.78 16.52 -4.15
N LEU A 364 7.09 17.56 -3.67
CA LEU A 364 5.66 17.75 -3.93
C LEU A 364 5.38 17.89 -5.44
N ALA A 365 6.24 18.63 -6.16
CA ALA A 365 6.15 18.76 -7.61
C ALA A 365 6.34 17.41 -8.31
N TYR A 366 7.35 16.61 -7.89
CA TYR A 366 7.54 15.25 -8.40
C TYR A 366 6.27 14.39 -8.20
N LEU A 367 5.70 14.34 -6.98
CA LEU A 367 4.50 13.55 -6.69
C LEU A 367 3.32 13.98 -7.57
N THR A 368 3.16 15.27 -7.79
CA THR A 368 2.13 15.82 -8.68
C THR A 368 2.34 15.36 -10.13
N LEU A 369 3.58 15.44 -10.63
CA LEU A 369 3.92 14.97 -11.98
C LEU A 369 3.77 13.44 -12.12
N ALA A 370 4.09 12.67 -11.09
CA ALA A 370 3.90 11.22 -11.07
C ALA A 370 2.41 10.86 -11.24
N ASN A 371 1.52 11.50 -10.48
CA ASN A 371 0.07 11.32 -10.65
C ASN A 371 -0.40 11.74 -12.05
N MET A 372 0.15 12.83 -12.60
CA MET A 372 -0.17 13.24 -13.98
C MET A 372 0.23 12.18 -15.01
N VAL A 373 1.44 11.63 -14.93
CA VAL A 373 1.92 10.56 -15.83
C VAL A 373 1.05 9.32 -15.68
N ILE A 374 0.83 8.87 -14.44
CA ILE A 374 0.07 7.64 -14.16
C ILE A 374 -1.33 7.73 -14.76
N HIS A 375 -2.06 8.80 -14.48
CA HIS A 375 -3.45 8.97 -14.99
C HIS A 375 -3.54 9.33 -16.47
N LYS A 376 -2.46 9.83 -17.07
CA LYS A 376 -2.38 10.01 -18.53
C LYS A 376 -2.17 8.69 -19.25
N VAL A 377 -1.25 7.87 -18.75
CA VAL A 377 -0.98 6.53 -19.30
C VAL A 377 -2.16 5.60 -19.02
N ARG A 378 -2.73 5.66 -17.83
CA ARG A 378 -3.83 4.80 -17.41
C ARG A 378 -4.88 5.59 -16.59
N PRO A 379 -5.95 6.10 -17.24
CA PRO A 379 -6.93 6.98 -16.60
C PRO A 379 -7.68 6.37 -15.42
N ASP A 380 -7.84 5.05 -15.37
CA ASP A 380 -8.48 4.31 -14.28
C ASP A 380 -7.51 3.77 -13.22
N ALA A 381 -6.22 4.11 -13.32
CA ALA A 381 -5.24 3.75 -12.30
C ALA A 381 -5.62 4.28 -10.91
N VAL A 382 -5.09 3.64 -9.89
CA VAL A 382 -5.27 4.02 -8.49
C VAL A 382 -3.94 4.48 -7.91
N THR A 383 -3.92 5.65 -7.27
CA THR A 383 -2.76 6.13 -6.55
C THR A 383 -3.12 6.40 -5.09
N ILE A 384 -2.33 5.83 -4.17
CA ILE A 384 -2.53 5.93 -2.72
C ILE A 384 -1.27 6.54 -2.11
N ALA A 385 -1.41 7.61 -1.34
CA ALA A 385 -0.31 8.21 -0.59
C ALA A 385 -0.25 7.62 0.83
N GLU A 386 0.91 7.13 1.22
CA GLU A 386 1.21 6.89 2.62
C GLU A 386 1.74 8.18 3.23
N ASP A 387 0.86 8.90 3.90
CA ASP A 387 1.20 10.19 4.54
C ASP A 387 0.54 10.32 5.89
N VAL A 388 1.35 10.54 6.92
CA VAL A 388 0.91 10.79 8.30
C VAL A 388 0.79 12.27 8.62
N SER A 389 1.35 13.15 7.78
CA SER A 389 1.39 14.59 8.07
C SER A 389 0.02 15.25 8.01
N GLY A 390 -0.88 14.76 7.18
CA GLY A 390 -2.17 15.38 6.94
C GLY A 390 -2.12 16.59 5.99
N MET A 391 -1.07 16.70 5.14
CA MET A 391 -0.93 17.83 4.20
C MET A 391 -2.19 18.00 3.34
N PRO A 392 -2.85 19.19 3.38
CA PRO A 392 -4.03 19.46 2.59
C PRO A 392 -3.77 19.38 1.09
N GLY A 393 -4.71 18.82 0.34
CA GLY A 393 -4.66 18.74 -1.12
C GLY A 393 -3.84 17.58 -1.66
N LEU A 394 -3.25 16.73 -0.82
CA LEU A 394 -2.46 15.59 -1.30
C LEU A 394 -3.31 14.61 -2.13
N ALA A 395 -4.49 14.24 -1.63
CA ALA A 395 -5.44 13.39 -2.34
C ALA A 395 -6.61 14.19 -2.96
N ALA A 396 -6.37 15.45 -3.31
CA ALA A 396 -7.30 16.26 -4.06
C ALA A 396 -6.96 16.27 -5.56
N PRO A 397 -7.97 16.45 -6.45
CA PRO A 397 -7.75 16.45 -7.89
C PRO A 397 -6.78 17.53 -8.36
N LEU A 398 -5.98 17.22 -9.38
CA LEU A 398 -5.07 18.18 -10.04
C LEU A 398 -5.79 19.44 -10.52
N ALA A 399 -7.00 19.30 -11.08
CA ALA A 399 -7.82 20.41 -11.57
C ALA A 399 -8.19 21.40 -10.45
N GLU A 400 -8.25 20.97 -9.21
CA GLU A 400 -8.54 21.76 -8.03
C GLU A 400 -7.28 22.34 -7.35
N GLY A 401 -6.09 21.98 -7.85
CA GLY A 401 -4.80 22.40 -7.30
C GLY A 401 -4.20 21.45 -6.29
N GLY A 402 -4.75 20.25 -6.17
CA GLY A 402 -4.17 19.17 -5.38
C GLY A 402 -3.02 18.45 -6.08
N ALA A 403 -2.37 17.52 -5.38
CA ALA A 403 -1.28 16.70 -5.91
C ALA A 403 -1.75 15.51 -6.76
N GLY A 404 -3.06 15.22 -6.78
CA GLY A 404 -3.69 14.29 -7.69
C GLY A 404 -3.69 12.83 -7.26
N PHE A 405 -3.33 12.50 -6.01
CA PHE A 405 -3.57 11.15 -5.50
C PHE A 405 -5.06 10.85 -5.43
N ASP A 406 -5.43 9.61 -5.69
CA ASP A 406 -6.83 9.17 -5.53
C ASP A 406 -7.21 8.99 -4.08
N PHE A 407 -6.26 8.52 -3.26
CA PHE A 407 -6.47 8.22 -1.85
C PHE A 407 -5.26 8.55 -0.98
N ARG A 408 -5.55 8.75 0.29
CA ARG A 408 -4.57 8.75 1.38
C ARG A 408 -4.86 7.60 2.33
N MET A 409 -3.85 7.00 2.94
CA MET A 409 -4.02 6.05 4.04
C MET A 409 -4.49 6.76 5.31
N ALA A 410 -5.54 6.24 5.97
CA ALA A 410 -6.09 6.80 7.21
C ALA A 410 -5.29 6.32 8.44
N MET A 411 -4.02 6.72 8.54
CA MET A 411 -3.08 6.22 9.55
C MET A 411 -3.52 6.53 11.00
N GLY A 412 -4.22 7.65 11.24
CA GLY A 412 -4.75 8.01 12.56
C GLY A 412 -5.78 7.01 13.11
N VAL A 413 -6.48 6.26 12.24
CA VAL A 413 -7.40 5.19 12.65
C VAL A 413 -6.63 4.05 13.32
N THR A 414 -5.55 3.61 12.70
CA THR A 414 -4.67 2.57 13.24
C THR A 414 -4.04 2.99 14.56
N ASP A 415 -3.48 4.21 14.62
CA ASP A 415 -2.89 4.77 15.83
C ASP A 415 -3.89 4.81 16.98
N THR A 416 -5.14 5.16 16.69
CA THR A 416 -6.21 5.20 17.70
C THR A 416 -6.53 3.81 18.22
N TRP A 417 -6.66 2.81 17.33
CA TRP A 417 -6.87 1.43 17.77
C TRP A 417 -5.74 0.93 18.67
N PHE A 418 -4.48 1.12 18.28
CA PHE A 418 -3.35 0.65 19.08
C PHE A 418 -3.23 1.38 20.42
N LYS A 419 -3.48 2.70 20.48
CA LYS A 419 -3.58 3.44 21.75
C LYS A 419 -4.69 2.91 22.65
N MET A 420 -5.84 2.53 22.07
CA MET A 420 -6.94 1.95 22.85
C MET A 420 -6.60 0.54 23.34
N LEU A 421 -5.87 -0.27 22.57
CA LEU A 421 -5.44 -1.60 23.00
C LEU A 421 -4.46 -1.58 24.19
N ASP A 422 -3.76 -0.48 24.41
CA ASP A 422 -2.90 -0.27 25.59
C ASP A 422 -3.72 0.08 26.86
N LEU A 423 -5.01 0.40 26.71
CA LEU A 423 -5.92 0.71 27.80
C LEU A 423 -6.80 -0.50 28.13
N ARG A 424 -7.40 -0.48 29.35
CA ARG A 424 -8.48 -1.41 29.68
C ARG A 424 -9.75 -1.06 28.92
N ASP A 425 -10.60 -2.04 28.62
CA ASP A 425 -11.83 -1.83 27.83
C ASP A 425 -12.75 -0.76 28.44
N GLU A 426 -12.78 -0.64 29.78
CA GLU A 426 -13.57 0.35 30.51
C GLU A 426 -13.10 1.79 30.27
N GLU A 427 -11.84 1.97 29.92
CA GLU A 427 -11.21 3.29 29.69
C GLU A 427 -11.41 3.79 28.26
N TRP A 428 -11.93 2.95 27.37
CA TRP A 428 -12.13 3.33 25.95
C TRP A 428 -13.11 4.49 25.80
N ASP A 429 -12.69 5.57 25.12
CA ASP A 429 -13.57 6.69 24.77
C ASP A 429 -14.16 6.50 23.37
N LEU A 430 -15.43 6.09 23.32
CA LEU A 430 -16.13 5.84 22.06
C LEU A 430 -16.42 7.11 21.26
N PHE A 431 -16.43 8.28 21.91
CA PHE A 431 -16.58 9.54 21.19
C PHE A 431 -15.32 9.85 20.40
N GLN A 432 -14.15 9.72 21.03
CA GLN A 432 -12.88 9.86 20.33
C GLN A 432 -12.72 8.81 19.26
N LEU A 433 -13.05 7.54 19.54
CA LEU A 433 -13.01 6.47 18.57
C LEU A 433 -13.83 6.81 17.32
N TYR A 434 -15.12 7.16 17.49
CA TYR A 434 -15.98 7.48 16.35
C TYR A 434 -15.51 8.72 15.60
N HIS A 435 -14.98 9.72 16.32
CA HIS A 435 -14.36 10.90 15.70
C HIS A 435 -13.21 10.49 14.79
N GLU A 436 -12.25 9.72 15.28
CA GLU A 436 -11.08 9.31 14.48
C GLU A 436 -11.44 8.38 13.32
N LEU A 437 -12.40 7.47 13.52
CA LEU A 437 -12.92 6.61 12.44
C LEU A 437 -13.57 7.40 11.29
N THR A 438 -14.05 8.62 11.57
CA THR A 438 -14.78 9.47 10.61
C THR A 438 -14.08 10.81 10.35
N ASN A 439 -12.94 11.05 10.99
CA ASN A 439 -12.17 12.29 10.85
C ASN A 439 -11.32 12.24 9.58
N HIS A 440 -11.81 12.87 8.55
CA HIS A 440 -11.08 13.03 7.29
C HIS A 440 -11.42 14.39 6.68
N ARG A 441 -10.52 14.89 5.85
CA ARG A 441 -10.80 16.11 5.06
C ARG A 441 -11.91 15.81 4.06
N ARG A 442 -12.77 16.79 3.82
CA ARG A 442 -13.93 16.66 2.93
C ARG A 442 -13.56 16.73 1.44
N ASP A 443 -12.38 17.24 1.12
CA ASP A 443 -11.80 17.37 -0.20
C ASP A 443 -10.90 16.18 -0.59
N GLU A 444 -10.68 15.23 0.30
CA GLU A 444 -9.82 14.07 0.08
C GLU A 444 -10.54 12.75 0.31
N ARG A 445 -10.01 11.69 -0.28
CA ARG A 445 -10.49 10.31 -0.10
C ARG A 445 -9.49 9.51 0.69
N THR A 446 -9.99 8.63 1.57
CA THR A 446 -9.13 7.81 2.43
C THR A 446 -9.45 6.32 2.34
N ILE A 447 -8.40 5.50 2.58
CA ILE A 447 -8.50 4.06 2.82
C ILE A 447 -8.25 3.83 4.30
N SER A 448 -9.24 3.24 4.98
CA SER A 448 -9.18 2.94 6.41
C SER A 448 -8.69 1.52 6.67
N TYR A 449 -8.02 1.30 7.80
CA TYR A 449 -7.54 -0.02 8.21
C TYR A 449 -7.32 -0.08 9.72
N VAL A 450 -7.43 -1.28 10.30
CA VAL A 450 -7.09 -1.51 11.69
C VAL A 450 -5.58 -1.57 11.86
N GLU A 451 -4.93 -2.30 10.97
CA GLU A 451 -3.48 -2.53 10.92
C GLU A 451 -3.06 -2.90 9.50
N CYS A 452 -1.84 -2.54 9.12
CA CYS A 452 -1.14 -3.00 7.92
C CYS A 452 0.08 -3.86 8.32
N HIS A 453 1.07 -3.99 7.46
CA HIS A 453 2.30 -4.71 7.78
C HIS A 453 3.12 -4.04 8.89
N ASP A 454 3.09 -2.72 9.02
CA ASP A 454 3.96 -1.93 9.90
C ASP A 454 3.83 -2.30 11.39
N GLN A 455 2.61 -2.53 11.87
CA GLN A 455 2.35 -2.75 13.29
C GLN A 455 2.99 -4.04 13.82
N ALA A 456 3.14 -5.05 12.96
CA ALA A 456 3.72 -6.35 13.33
C ALA A 456 5.23 -6.47 13.07
N LEU A 457 5.85 -5.42 12.47
CA LEU A 457 7.28 -5.40 12.15
C LEU A 457 8.15 -4.97 13.33
N VAL A 458 9.43 -5.34 13.28
CA VAL A 458 10.53 -4.82 14.12
C VAL A 458 10.18 -4.79 15.61
N GLY A 459 9.67 -5.91 16.14
CA GLY A 459 9.30 -6.03 17.55
C GLY A 459 7.89 -5.53 17.90
N GLY A 460 7.14 -5.08 16.91
CA GLY A 460 5.72 -4.75 17.03
C GLY A 460 4.84 -6.00 17.22
N LYS A 461 3.54 -5.78 17.29
CA LYS A 461 2.53 -6.85 17.47
C LYS A 461 1.34 -6.56 16.57
N SER A 462 0.74 -7.63 15.99
CA SER A 462 -0.58 -7.48 15.40
C SER A 462 -1.63 -7.12 16.47
N ALA A 463 -2.73 -6.50 16.05
CA ALA A 463 -3.81 -6.15 16.97
C ALA A 463 -4.35 -7.38 17.72
N PHE A 464 -4.48 -8.52 17.02
CA PHE A 464 -4.92 -9.75 17.66
C PHE A 464 -3.92 -10.24 18.71
N PHE A 465 -2.62 -10.24 18.39
CA PHE A 465 -1.58 -10.65 19.34
C PHE A 465 -1.47 -9.67 20.52
N ALA A 466 -1.67 -8.39 20.32
CA ALA A 466 -1.70 -7.39 21.40
C ALA A 466 -2.81 -7.68 22.42
N MET A 467 -3.97 -8.19 21.95
CA MET A 467 -5.09 -8.57 22.82
C MET A 467 -4.94 -9.95 23.45
N ALA A 468 -4.48 -10.93 22.69
CA ALA A 468 -4.46 -12.34 23.08
C ALA A 468 -3.17 -12.76 23.81
N GLY A 469 -2.05 -12.09 23.51
CA GLY A 469 -0.74 -12.46 24.05
C GLY A 469 -0.38 -13.91 23.79
N HIS A 470 0.34 -14.53 24.72
CA HIS A 470 0.75 -15.93 24.62
C HIS A 470 -0.41 -16.95 24.62
N GLU A 471 -1.60 -16.56 25.08
CA GLU A 471 -2.78 -17.44 25.12
C GLU A 471 -3.19 -17.89 23.71
N VAL A 472 -2.84 -17.13 22.68
CA VAL A 472 -3.09 -17.47 21.27
C VAL A 472 -2.47 -18.82 20.87
N TYR A 473 -1.39 -19.24 21.48
CA TYR A 473 -0.71 -20.51 21.17
C TYR A 473 -1.36 -21.73 21.84
N PHE A 474 -2.17 -21.53 22.89
CA PHE A 474 -2.67 -22.62 23.73
C PHE A 474 -4.19 -22.70 23.80
N ALA A 475 -4.89 -21.59 23.59
CA ALA A 475 -6.31 -21.48 23.90
C ALA A 475 -7.21 -21.19 22.69
N MET A 476 -6.71 -21.30 21.45
CA MET A 476 -7.50 -21.05 20.24
C MET A 476 -8.41 -22.22 19.82
N HIS A 477 -8.35 -23.37 20.47
CA HIS A 477 -9.26 -24.48 20.20
C HIS A 477 -10.69 -24.12 20.67
N LEU A 478 -11.72 -24.49 19.91
CA LEU A 478 -13.13 -24.18 20.21
C LEU A 478 -13.59 -24.64 21.59
N ASN A 479 -13.02 -25.74 22.10
CA ASN A 479 -13.36 -26.27 23.42
C ASN A 479 -12.59 -25.59 24.57
N SER A 480 -11.71 -24.64 24.27
CA SER A 480 -10.97 -23.90 25.30
C SER A 480 -11.90 -22.85 25.94
N ASN A 481 -11.91 -22.79 27.26
CA ASN A 481 -12.58 -21.75 28.01
C ASN A 481 -11.53 -20.77 28.55
N ASN A 482 -11.26 -19.73 27.77
CA ASN A 482 -10.22 -18.74 28.09
C ASN A 482 -10.78 -17.31 27.85
N PRO A 483 -11.01 -16.53 28.93
CA PRO A 483 -11.62 -15.20 28.80
C PRO A 483 -10.74 -14.18 28.06
N VAL A 484 -9.42 -14.37 28.02
CA VAL A 484 -8.51 -13.52 27.25
C VAL A 484 -8.73 -13.72 25.75
N ILE A 485 -8.84 -14.98 25.32
CA ILE A 485 -9.13 -15.32 23.93
C ILE A 485 -10.55 -14.92 23.56
N ASP A 486 -11.54 -15.13 24.43
CA ASP A 486 -12.93 -14.71 24.20
C ASP A 486 -13.01 -13.20 23.97
N ARG A 487 -12.30 -12.41 24.78
CA ARG A 487 -12.17 -10.95 24.60
C ARG A 487 -11.50 -10.62 23.27
N ALA A 488 -10.36 -11.22 22.96
CA ALA A 488 -9.57 -10.93 21.76
C ALA A 488 -10.39 -11.24 20.49
N VAL A 489 -11.06 -12.39 20.42
CA VAL A 489 -11.92 -12.79 19.30
C VAL A 489 -13.10 -11.83 19.12
N ALA A 490 -13.74 -11.41 20.21
CA ALA A 490 -14.87 -10.48 20.14
C ALA A 490 -14.44 -9.10 19.65
N LEU A 491 -13.41 -8.52 20.25
CA LEU A 491 -12.92 -7.17 19.90
C LEU A 491 -12.32 -7.13 18.50
N HIS A 492 -11.56 -8.14 18.08
CA HIS A 492 -11.02 -8.22 16.71
C HIS A 492 -12.12 -8.09 15.65
N LYS A 493 -13.22 -8.83 15.82
CA LYS A 493 -14.39 -8.73 14.93
C LYS A 493 -15.00 -7.34 14.93
N MET A 494 -15.18 -6.74 16.12
CA MET A 494 -15.78 -5.42 16.27
C MET A 494 -14.91 -4.31 15.68
N MET A 495 -13.60 -4.34 15.91
CA MET A 495 -12.65 -3.36 15.37
C MET A 495 -12.67 -3.37 13.83
N ARG A 496 -12.60 -4.54 13.21
CA ARG A 496 -12.62 -4.70 11.75
C ARG A 496 -13.94 -4.22 11.14
N LEU A 497 -15.08 -4.64 11.70
CA LEU A 497 -16.38 -4.20 11.24
C LEU A 497 -16.56 -2.68 11.42
N ALA A 498 -16.18 -2.10 12.56
CA ALA A 498 -16.30 -0.67 12.80
C ALA A 498 -15.47 0.13 11.80
N THR A 499 -14.21 -0.29 11.56
CA THR A 499 -13.30 0.39 10.63
C THR A 499 -13.78 0.27 9.18
N ALA A 500 -14.17 -0.93 8.72
CA ALA A 500 -14.66 -1.12 7.36
C ALA A 500 -15.99 -0.39 7.12
N ALA A 501 -16.89 -0.38 8.10
CA ALA A 501 -18.19 0.25 7.98
C ALA A 501 -18.17 1.79 8.09
N THR A 502 -17.15 2.38 8.74
CA THR A 502 -16.96 3.83 8.82
C THR A 502 -16.01 4.36 7.77
N GLY A 503 -15.16 3.52 7.18
CA GLY A 503 -14.20 3.90 6.15
C GLY A 503 -14.83 4.71 5.02
N GLN A 504 -14.13 5.74 4.52
CA GLN A 504 -14.73 6.68 3.57
C GLN A 504 -14.93 6.05 2.19
N PHE A 505 -13.87 5.46 1.61
CA PHE A 505 -13.91 4.90 0.25
C PHE A 505 -13.29 3.50 0.15
N GLY A 506 -12.91 2.90 1.26
CA GLY A 506 -12.35 1.57 1.22
C GLY A 506 -11.76 1.10 2.55
N TYR A 507 -11.31 -0.12 2.51
CA TYR A 507 -10.72 -0.84 3.65
C TYR A 507 -9.51 -1.64 3.19
N LEU A 508 -8.44 -1.63 3.98
CA LEU A 508 -7.26 -2.45 3.75
C LEU A 508 -7.10 -3.50 4.85
N ASN A 509 -6.74 -4.71 4.46
CA ASN A 509 -6.30 -5.79 5.32
C ASN A 509 -4.93 -6.28 4.91
N PHE A 510 -4.02 -6.44 5.87
CA PHE A 510 -2.77 -7.14 5.65
C PHE A 510 -2.95 -8.65 5.82
N MET A 511 -2.34 -9.45 4.95
CA MET A 511 -2.48 -10.90 4.89
C MET A 511 -2.27 -11.59 6.24
N GLY A 512 -3.23 -12.42 6.63
CA GLY A 512 -3.26 -13.15 7.89
C GLY A 512 -3.97 -12.41 9.03
N ASN A 513 -4.10 -11.08 8.96
CA ASN A 513 -4.78 -10.33 10.01
C ASN A 513 -6.29 -10.59 10.02
N GLU A 514 -6.89 -10.98 8.87
CA GLU A 514 -8.29 -11.34 8.74
C GLU A 514 -8.70 -12.53 9.62
N PHE A 515 -7.79 -13.43 9.91
CA PHE A 515 -8.04 -14.54 10.83
C PHE A 515 -7.27 -14.44 12.16
N GLY A 516 -6.58 -13.31 12.42
CA GLY A 516 -5.84 -13.11 13.66
C GLY A 516 -4.57 -13.95 13.75
N HIS A 517 -3.78 -14.02 12.66
CA HIS A 517 -2.51 -14.77 12.64
C HIS A 517 -1.65 -14.46 13.89
N PRO A 518 -1.15 -15.48 14.59
CA PRO A 518 -0.65 -15.31 15.95
C PRO A 518 0.75 -14.70 16.06
N GLU A 519 1.50 -14.63 14.95
CA GLU A 519 2.91 -14.31 15.01
C GLU A 519 3.19 -12.88 14.53
N TRP A 520 4.23 -12.26 15.09
CA TRP A 520 4.83 -11.05 14.55
C TRP A 520 5.59 -11.36 13.26
N ILE A 521 6.14 -10.34 12.60
CA ILE A 521 6.92 -10.48 11.38
C ILE A 521 8.40 -10.28 11.74
N ASP A 522 9.24 -11.28 11.45
CA ASP A 522 10.68 -11.21 11.57
C ASP A 522 11.32 -11.95 10.38
N PHE A 523 11.84 -11.18 9.45
CA PHE A 523 12.45 -11.71 8.22
C PHE A 523 13.82 -12.35 8.50
N PRO A 524 14.27 -13.29 7.64
CA PRO A 524 15.60 -13.89 7.73
C PRO A 524 16.71 -12.85 7.81
N ARG A 525 17.46 -12.86 8.87
CA ARG A 525 18.60 -11.98 9.14
C ARG A 525 19.59 -12.69 10.07
N GLU A 526 20.81 -12.17 10.21
CA GLU A 526 21.84 -12.77 11.05
C GLU A 526 21.36 -12.99 12.50
N GLY A 527 20.66 -11.99 13.08
CA GLY A 527 20.18 -12.06 14.47
C GLY A 527 19.12 -13.12 14.76
N ASN A 528 18.49 -13.73 13.73
CA ASN A 528 17.56 -14.85 13.89
C ASN A 528 18.01 -16.12 13.17
N ASN A 529 19.33 -16.24 12.90
CA ASN A 529 19.94 -17.36 12.17
C ASN A 529 19.32 -17.61 10.78
N TRP A 530 18.93 -16.55 10.08
CA TRP A 530 18.32 -16.60 8.75
C TRP A 530 17.01 -17.40 8.69
N SER A 531 16.26 -17.43 9.79
CA SER A 531 15.02 -18.20 9.93
C SER A 531 13.85 -17.53 9.21
N CYS A 532 13.10 -18.29 8.41
CA CYS A 532 11.84 -17.89 7.82
C CYS A 532 10.62 -18.14 8.73
N LYS A 533 10.81 -18.63 9.96
CA LYS A 533 9.72 -19.04 10.85
C LYS A 533 8.65 -17.98 11.04
N HIS A 534 9.05 -16.72 11.22
CA HIS A 534 8.15 -15.58 11.42
C HIS A 534 7.97 -14.72 10.14
N ALA A 535 8.49 -15.20 9.00
CA ALA A 535 8.31 -14.56 7.67
C ALA A 535 7.43 -15.43 6.76
N ARG A 536 6.35 -15.97 7.31
CA ARG A 536 5.37 -16.82 6.61
C ARG A 536 3.95 -16.58 7.14
N ARG A 537 2.96 -17.16 6.47
CA ARG A 537 1.57 -17.17 6.96
C ARG A 537 1.06 -18.60 7.06
N GLN A 538 0.59 -18.97 8.23
CA GLN A 538 0.07 -20.32 8.53
C GLN A 538 -1.43 -20.36 8.20
N TRP A 539 -1.76 -20.51 6.93
CA TRP A 539 -3.13 -20.54 6.42
C TRP A 539 -3.97 -21.67 7.00
N SER A 540 -3.33 -22.81 7.32
CA SER A 540 -3.96 -23.96 7.96
C SER A 540 -4.67 -23.58 9.26
N LEU A 541 -4.20 -22.56 10.00
CA LEU A 541 -4.85 -22.08 11.22
C LEU A 541 -6.25 -21.49 10.92
N GLY A 542 -6.35 -20.66 9.89
CA GLY A 542 -7.62 -20.07 9.46
C GLY A 542 -8.57 -21.09 8.80
N GLU A 543 -8.02 -22.16 8.23
CA GLU A 543 -8.78 -23.20 7.55
C GLU A 543 -9.26 -24.32 8.48
N ASP A 544 -8.64 -24.51 9.64
CA ASP A 544 -9.02 -25.54 10.62
C ASP A 544 -10.34 -25.18 11.33
N PRO A 545 -11.44 -25.92 11.09
CA PRO A 545 -12.73 -25.64 11.71
C PRO A 545 -12.77 -25.88 13.23
N THR A 546 -11.76 -26.50 13.82
CA THR A 546 -11.67 -26.73 15.25
C THR A 546 -11.02 -25.56 16.00
N LEU A 547 -10.44 -24.61 15.27
CA LEU A 547 -9.79 -23.44 15.80
C LEU A 547 -10.62 -22.16 15.64
N ARG A 548 -10.48 -21.23 16.58
CA ARG A 548 -11.20 -19.95 16.57
C ARG A 548 -10.74 -19.02 15.44
N PHE A 549 -9.56 -19.24 14.88
CA PHE A 549 -9.08 -18.55 13.68
C PHE A 549 -10.05 -18.72 12.50
N ASN A 550 -10.67 -19.88 12.35
CA ASN A 550 -11.64 -20.15 11.29
C ASN A 550 -12.89 -19.27 11.40
N GLY A 551 -13.38 -19.03 12.61
CA GLY A 551 -14.52 -18.14 12.84
C GLY A 551 -14.19 -16.68 12.56
N LEU A 552 -12.95 -16.23 12.85
CA LEU A 552 -12.47 -14.89 12.49
C LEU A 552 -12.41 -14.71 10.97
N LEU A 553 -11.85 -15.70 10.24
CA LEU A 553 -11.80 -15.70 8.78
C LEU A 553 -13.19 -15.63 8.14
N LYS A 554 -14.14 -16.40 8.67
CA LYS A 554 -15.53 -16.36 8.20
C LYS A 554 -16.20 -15.02 8.47
N PHE A 555 -15.94 -14.43 9.63
CA PHE A 555 -16.50 -13.12 9.96
C PHE A 555 -15.94 -12.01 9.06
N ASP A 556 -14.63 -12.02 8.80
CA ASP A 556 -14.00 -11.08 7.89
C ASP A 556 -14.63 -11.15 6.49
N ARG A 557 -14.80 -12.35 5.96
CA ARG A 557 -15.48 -12.58 4.67
C ARG A 557 -16.91 -12.01 4.67
N ALA A 558 -17.68 -12.22 5.73
CA ALA A 558 -19.02 -11.67 5.85
C ALA A 558 -19.03 -10.13 5.94
N VAL A 559 -18.00 -9.53 6.56
CA VAL A 559 -17.80 -8.07 6.55
C VAL A 559 -17.50 -7.58 5.14
N MET A 560 -16.55 -8.20 4.42
CA MET A 560 -16.20 -7.81 3.05
C MET A 560 -17.40 -7.94 2.10
N GLU A 561 -18.20 -9.01 2.23
CA GLU A 561 -19.45 -9.17 1.47
C GLU A 561 -20.46 -8.05 1.77
N LEU A 562 -20.58 -7.62 3.03
CA LEU A 562 -21.47 -6.55 3.43
C LEU A 562 -21.05 -5.19 2.87
N VAL A 563 -19.77 -4.81 3.09
CA VAL A 563 -19.26 -3.48 2.70
C VAL A 563 -18.90 -3.40 1.21
N GLY A 564 -18.71 -4.55 0.53
CA GLY A 564 -18.47 -4.63 -0.91
C GLY A 564 -19.72 -4.48 -1.78
N ARG A 565 -20.91 -4.34 -1.18
CA ARG A 565 -22.16 -4.15 -1.93
C ARG A 565 -22.15 -2.81 -2.66
N GLU A 566 -22.71 -2.81 -3.86
CA GLU A 566 -22.85 -1.61 -4.66
C GLU A 566 -23.56 -0.49 -3.88
N GLY A 567 -23.04 0.73 -3.96
CA GLY A 567 -23.57 1.89 -3.26
C GLY A 567 -23.27 1.96 -1.76
N PHE A 568 -22.58 0.99 -1.16
CA PHE A 568 -22.29 1.02 0.29
C PHE A 568 -21.44 2.25 0.65
N TYR A 569 -20.38 2.50 -0.09
CA TYR A 569 -19.48 3.64 0.14
C TYR A 569 -20.00 4.98 -0.40
N ALA A 570 -21.08 4.98 -1.18
CA ALA A 570 -21.73 6.24 -1.63
C ALA A 570 -22.35 7.05 -0.49
N ALA A 571 -22.76 6.40 0.61
CA ALA A 571 -23.30 7.07 1.78
C ALA A 571 -22.23 7.30 2.84
N ALA A 572 -22.25 8.44 3.52
CA ALA A 572 -21.41 8.67 4.70
C ALA A 572 -22.06 8.07 5.97
N PRO A 573 -21.27 7.57 6.93
CA PRO A 573 -21.80 7.11 8.20
C PRO A 573 -22.44 8.27 9.00
N GLN A 574 -23.62 8.03 9.56
CA GLN A 574 -24.39 9.00 10.35
C GLN A 574 -24.45 8.54 11.79
N CYS A 575 -23.74 9.21 12.71
CA CYS A 575 -23.82 8.89 14.12
C CYS A 575 -25.25 9.10 14.65
N ALA A 576 -25.80 8.07 15.25
CA ALA A 576 -27.10 8.12 15.91
C ALA A 576 -26.96 8.22 17.42
N ARG A 577 -25.99 7.52 18.00
CA ARG A 577 -25.78 7.52 19.44
C ARG A 577 -24.37 7.08 19.83
N ILE A 578 -23.81 7.80 20.79
CA ILE A 578 -22.64 7.38 21.56
C ILE A 578 -23.01 7.42 23.03
N ASP A 579 -23.10 6.26 23.66
CA ASP A 579 -23.41 6.10 25.07
C ASP A 579 -22.13 5.74 25.82
N ARG A 580 -21.59 6.72 26.55
CA ARG A 580 -20.29 6.57 27.23
C ARG A 580 -20.34 5.62 28.41
N GLU A 581 -21.50 5.57 29.13
CA GLU A 581 -21.69 4.70 30.31
C GLU A 581 -21.94 3.26 29.88
N ALA A 582 -22.87 3.05 28.96
CA ALA A 582 -23.17 1.71 28.44
C ALA A 582 -22.14 1.22 27.43
N LYS A 583 -21.14 2.04 27.02
CA LYS A 583 -20.15 1.74 25.99
C LYS A 583 -20.79 1.29 24.67
N VAL A 584 -21.89 1.95 24.27
CA VAL A 584 -22.62 1.63 23.04
C VAL A 584 -22.41 2.72 22.00
N LEU A 585 -22.04 2.28 20.79
CA LEU A 585 -21.92 3.10 19.59
C LEU A 585 -22.95 2.63 18.56
N ILE A 586 -23.77 3.57 18.04
CA ILE A 586 -24.73 3.29 16.97
C ILE A 586 -24.58 4.33 15.86
N PHE A 587 -24.47 3.87 14.64
CA PHE A 587 -24.50 4.73 13.44
C PHE A 587 -25.29 4.05 12.31
N GLU A 588 -25.78 4.85 11.38
CA GLU A 588 -26.44 4.39 10.16
C GLU A 588 -25.57 4.69 8.95
N ARG A 589 -25.52 3.76 7.99
CA ARG A 589 -24.90 3.96 6.70
C ARG A 589 -25.62 3.19 5.60
N GLY A 590 -26.08 3.88 4.57
CA GLY A 590 -26.64 3.26 3.38
C GLY A 590 -27.86 2.35 3.64
N GLY A 591 -28.66 2.66 4.66
CA GLY A 591 -29.81 1.86 5.07
C GLY A 591 -29.49 0.73 6.05
N TYR A 592 -28.23 0.60 6.44
CA TYR A 592 -27.78 -0.35 7.47
C TYR A 592 -27.53 0.36 8.79
N TRP A 593 -28.00 -0.22 9.88
CA TRP A 593 -27.71 0.20 11.24
C TRP A 593 -26.61 -0.66 11.82
N PHE A 594 -25.55 -0.03 12.27
CA PHE A 594 -24.40 -0.67 12.93
C PHE A 594 -24.48 -0.37 14.42
N LEU A 595 -24.58 -1.41 15.23
CA LEU A 595 -24.73 -1.34 16.68
C LEU A 595 -23.57 -2.07 17.34
N PHE A 596 -22.82 -1.39 18.19
CA PHE A 596 -21.68 -1.95 18.92
C PHE A 596 -21.89 -1.76 20.41
N ASN A 597 -21.75 -2.82 21.18
CA ASN A 597 -21.61 -2.75 22.63
C ASN A 597 -20.18 -3.16 23.00
N PHE A 598 -19.33 -2.18 23.30
CA PHE A 598 -17.96 -2.39 23.73
C PHE A 598 -17.80 -2.63 25.23
N HIS A 599 -18.91 -2.62 25.99
CA HIS A 599 -18.84 -2.88 27.42
C HIS A 599 -18.30 -4.27 27.72
N HIS A 600 -17.39 -4.37 28.69
CA HIS A 600 -16.68 -5.62 28.99
C HIS A 600 -17.55 -6.68 29.67
N GLU A 601 -18.62 -6.29 30.40
CA GLU A 601 -19.47 -7.20 31.18
C GLU A 601 -20.97 -6.97 30.97
N CYS A 602 -21.41 -5.71 30.77
CA CYS A 602 -22.83 -5.39 30.75
C CYS A 602 -23.47 -5.61 29.37
N SER A 603 -24.45 -6.49 29.33
CA SER A 603 -25.36 -6.66 28.20
C SER A 603 -26.58 -5.74 28.35
N CYS A 604 -27.04 -5.18 27.23
CA CYS A 604 -28.16 -4.26 27.21
C CYS A 604 -29.43 -4.99 26.80
N ALA A 605 -30.31 -5.29 27.78
CA ALA A 605 -31.62 -5.86 27.51
C ALA A 605 -32.59 -4.75 27.07
N GLY A 606 -32.98 -4.73 25.78
CA GLY A 606 -33.93 -3.75 25.26
C GLY A 606 -33.32 -2.35 25.03
N TYR A 607 -32.08 -2.28 24.56
CA TYR A 607 -31.46 -1.00 24.18
C TYR A 607 -32.26 -0.33 23.09
N SER A 608 -32.73 0.90 23.34
CA SER A 608 -33.66 1.59 22.43
C SER A 608 -33.04 2.85 21.83
N PHE A 609 -33.19 3.03 20.52
CA PHE A 609 -32.75 4.20 19.76
C PHE A 609 -33.80 4.61 18.72
N GLU A 610 -33.70 5.85 18.23
CA GLU A 610 -34.62 6.35 17.20
C GLU A 610 -34.29 5.73 15.84
N ALA A 611 -35.33 5.21 15.16
CA ALA A 611 -35.25 4.64 13.83
C ALA A 611 -36.50 4.97 13.01
N LEU A 612 -36.38 4.90 11.68
CA LEU A 612 -37.54 5.09 10.79
C LEU A 612 -38.57 3.97 11.04
N PRO A 613 -39.90 4.29 10.99
CA PRO A 613 -40.93 3.28 11.15
C PRO A 613 -40.73 2.11 10.18
N GLY A 614 -40.88 0.88 10.67
CA GLY A 614 -40.82 -0.32 9.83
C GLY A 614 -40.29 -1.54 10.54
N GLU A 615 -40.06 -2.56 9.72
CA GLU A 615 -39.43 -3.82 10.06
C GLU A 615 -37.94 -3.77 9.74
N TYR A 616 -37.12 -4.41 10.55
CA TYR A 616 -35.68 -4.52 10.41
C TYR A 616 -35.27 -5.98 10.57
N GLU A 617 -34.34 -6.43 9.76
CA GLU A 617 -33.75 -7.77 9.87
C GLU A 617 -32.28 -7.68 10.24
N SER A 618 -31.79 -8.60 11.06
CA SER A 618 -30.37 -8.74 11.34
C SER A 618 -29.67 -9.39 10.14
N VAL A 619 -28.61 -8.75 9.66
CA VAL A 619 -27.84 -9.19 8.48
C VAL A 619 -26.42 -9.63 8.82
N LEU A 620 -25.90 -9.21 9.97
CA LEU A 620 -24.62 -9.67 10.50
C LEU A 620 -24.66 -9.56 12.04
N CYS A 621 -24.16 -10.57 12.74
CA CYS A 621 -24.00 -10.55 14.19
C CYS A 621 -22.67 -11.20 14.59
N SER A 622 -21.80 -10.46 15.26
CA SER A 622 -20.50 -10.98 15.71
C SER A 622 -20.59 -12.06 16.79
N ASP A 623 -21.76 -12.20 17.44
CA ASP A 623 -22.02 -13.20 18.48
C ASP A 623 -22.51 -14.56 17.91
N CYS A 624 -22.70 -14.69 16.60
CA CYS A 624 -23.08 -15.95 15.98
C CYS A 624 -22.03 -17.04 16.23
N ARG A 625 -22.50 -18.27 16.49
CA ARG A 625 -21.62 -19.42 16.76
C ARG A 625 -20.69 -19.76 15.60
N GLU A 626 -21.11 -19.51 14.37
CA GLU A 626 -20.27 -19.70 13.16
C GLU A 626 -19.06 -18.77 13.14
N PHE A 627 -19.11 -17.64 13.84
CA PHE A 627 -18.03 -16.68 14.04
C PHE A 627 -17.37 -16.80 15.42
N ASN A 628 -17.55 -17.94 16.07
CA ASN A 628 -17.06 -18.22 17.44
C ASN A 628 -17.60 -17.25 18.51
N GLY A 629 -18.82 -16.74 18.31
CA GLY A 629 -19.59 -16.07 19.32
C GLY A 629 -20.31 -17.04 20.24
N PHE A 630 -20.94 -16.51 21.29
CA PHE A 630 -21.64 -17.32 22.27
C PHE A 630 -23.08 -17.70 21.86
N GLY A 631 -23.61 -17.03 20.82
CA GLY A 631 -24.99 -17.24 20.34
C GLY A 631 -26.05 -16.74 21.30
N ASN A 632 -25.76 -15.66 22.01
CA ASN A 632 -26.72 -15.03 22.92
C ASN A 632 -27.80 -14.22 22.17
N VAL A 633 -27.53 -13.85 20.91
CA VAL A 633 -28.48 -13.17 20.03
C VAL A 633 -29.06 -14.18 19.07
N GLU A 634 -30.40 -14.23 18.98
CA GLU A 634 -31.06 -15.00 17.94
C GLU A 634 -30.72 -14.42 16.56
N PHE A 635 -30.22 -15.25 15.64
CA PHE A 635 -29.81 -14.83 14.32
C PHE A 635 -30.13 -15.92 13.27
N PRO A 636 -30.79 -15.57 12.13
CA PRO A 636 -31.33 -14.24 11.82
C PRO A 636 -32.56 -13.88 12.67
N HIS A 637 -32.78 -12.60 12.93
CA HIS A 637 -33.90 -12.12 13.71
C HIS A 637 -34.55 -10.87 13.10
N ARG A 638 -35.85 -10.67 13.33
CA ARG A 638 -36.60 -9.52 12.87
C ARG A 638 -37.01 -8.65 14.02
N TYR A 639 -36.87 -7.35 13.87
CA TYR A 639 -37.19 -6.33 14.83
C TYR A 639 -38.21 -5.36 14.23
N TRP A 640 -39.12 -4.86 15.06
CA TRP A 640 -40.11 -3.87 14.65
C TRP A 640 -39.97 -2.61 15.47
N THR A 641 -40.14 -1.47 14.81
CA THR A 641 -40.17 -0.20 15.51
C THR A 641 -41.48 -0.05 16.29
N ILE A 642 -41.38 0.56 17.49
CA ILE A 642 -42.51 0.90 18.32
C ILE A 642 -42.69 2.41 18.34
N LYS A 643 -43.90 2.88 17.99
CA LYS A 643 -44.27 4.29 18.10
C LYS A 643 -44.65 4.63 19.53
N ASN A 644 -43.99 5.63 20.09
CA ASN A 644 -44.32 6.16 21.42
C ASN A 644 -44.42 7.71 21.34
N PRO A 645 -44.85 8.40 22.44
CA PRO A 645 -45.03 9.87 22.43
C PRO A 645 -43.79 10.67 22.07
N THR A 646 -42.55 10.10 22.26
CA THR A 646 -41.31 10.77 22.00
C THR A 646 -40.70 10.44 20.60
N GLY A 647 -41.38 9.60 19.79
CA GLY A 647 -40.90 9.22 18.44
C GLY A 647 -41.06 7.74 18.16
N THR A 648 -40.48 7.29 17.07
CA THR A 648 -40.44 5.87 16.72
C THR A 648 -39.08 5.29 17.11
N LYS A 649 -39.08 4.23 17.89
CA LYS A 649 -37.89 3.59 18.44
C LYS A 649 -37.79 2.13 18.01
N LEU A 650 -36.57 1.70 17.75
CA LEU A 650 -36.20 0.30 17.64
C LEU A 650 -35.56 -0.15 18.97
N SER A 651 -35.92 -1.33 19.44
CA SER A 651 -35.37 -1.91 20.66
C SER A 651 -34.71 -3.26 20.36
N VAL A 652 -33.49 -3.45 20.86
CA VAL A 652 -32.67 -4.66 20.58
C VAL A 652 -32.07 -5.19 21.88
N TYR A 653 -31.82 -6.49 21.92
CA TYR A 653 -30.88 -7.07 22.87
C TYR A 653 -29.48 -6.99 22.30
N LEU A 654 -28.56 -6.37 23.03
CA LEU A 654 -27.18 -6.15 22.59
C LEU A 654 -26.21 -6.65 23.68
N PRO A 655 -25.71 -7.90 23.58
CA PRO A 655 -24.75 -8.45 24.53
C PRO A 655 -23.47 -7.62 24.63
N CYS A 656 -22.76 -7.77 25.73
CA CYS A 656 -21.43 -7.19 25.89
C CYS A 656 -20.47 -7.71 24.80
N ARG A 657 -19.51 -6.88 24.37
CA ARG A 657 -18.54 -7.17 23.30
C ARG A 657 -19.18 -7.77 22.04
N THR A 658 -20.29 -7.18 21.61
CA THR A 658 -21.04 -7.65 20.43
C THR A 658 -21.30 -6.51 19.45
N ALA A 659 -21.20 -6.84 18.16
CA ALA A 659 -21.67 -6.00 17.07
C ALA A 659 -22.85 -6.67 16.36
N LEU A 660 -23.88 -5.87 16.06
CA LEU A 660 -25.10 -6.27 15.36
C LEU A 660 -25.36 -5.31 14.20
N VAL A 661 -25.61 -5.84 13.01
CA VAL A 661 -25.98 -5.04 11.84
C VAL A 661 -27.41 -5.35 11.44
N LEU A 662 -28.21 -4.30 11.31
CA LEU A 662 -29.61 -4.40 10.92
C LEU A 662 -29.84 -3.70 9.58
N ARG A 663 -30.68 -4.27 8.74
CA ARG A 663 -31.17 -3.68 7.51
C ARG A 663 -32.68 -3.45 7.60
N ARG A 664 -33.14 -2.28 7.15
CA ARG A 664 -34.58 -2.04 7.04
C ARG A 664 -35.16 -2.87 5.91
N VAL A 665 -36.22 -3.65 6.22
CA VAL A 665 -36.97 -4.37 5.20
C VAL A 665 -37.82 -3.36 4.43
N THR A 666 -37.49 -3.12 3.16
CA THR A 666 -38.32 -2.30 2.26
C THR A 666 -39.42 -3.19 1.69
N GLN A 667 -40.69 -2.76 1.88
CA GLN A 667 -41.82 -3.40 1.23
C GLN A 667 -41.77 -3.19 -0.29
#